data_86265000e113ffbcb59efe5f0aa84a88
#
_entry.id   86265000e113ffbcb59efe5f0aa84a88
#
_cell.length_a   1.000
_cell.length_b   1.000
_cell.length_c   1.000
_cell.angle_alpha   90.00
_cell.angle_beta   90.00
_cell.angle_gamma   90.00
#
_symmetry.space_group_name_H-M   'P 1'
#
loop_
_entity.id
_entity.type
_entity.pdbx_description
1 polymer ?
#
loop_
_entity_poly.entity_id
_entity_poly.type
_entity_poly.pdbx_seq_one_letter_code
_entity_poly.pdbx_strand_id
1 'polypeptide(L)'
;KDSIGYVWIGTGNSLERFDGTRLKHFLISGANEKIKRVNAIAEMEGNQIWMGNGMGLWRVNTEKDILEPIAAETLHYGVRTLLPDGKGTLYIGSEAGLFIYKNGNLDQILIDPNVLSVSNVITGLTLGEEGLLWISTNDGLYSLTLADKKITPYHNIVEDKHFCSYNNITRIGNVIYLGTMGQGIICFDIQTHKFKHFVDVGCNVISSLSSDGKDMLYVGTDGNGVHFISTQQMKLLRSFRHEPGKEESIRSNSVYSLLVDRDGLIWIGFYQLGLDYSLYQSGLFSTYSYLPYFDSKDMPVRSIAITEHEKLVGSRDGLFYINEEQRRFKNFKSPELRSSMIFCIYKFQDKYYIGTYGGGMYIFNPADLTIHDFEPNEPQPFMRGQIFSIKADAKDQLWIGTSMGLYCYKDGKRIKHYTSANSKLPEGNVYEIYFDSTHKGWICTENGMCIWDPSSESLKTDIFPENFIHKEKIRVVYEDSDHNLYFLPDKGSMCISDLSMSRFRRLQPDTQLEGKDGMFILEDDEKWLWIGTNNGLYRYDKKETFIPYNFIDGIPSSIFTLCPPIQDQQGNIWMGNSKGLIYMNFKENNQMKRYTYPLTITDIYVNGKKSLHPVIESGKVPEIQLESSQNNLTFHFSGFTYTEPAYMTYEYKLEGEDEDWQ
;
A
#
# COMPACT_ATOMS: atom_id res chain seq x y z
N LYS A 1 -15.83 7.77 -8.32
CA LYS A 1 -15.41 6.74 -9.27
C LYS A 1 -16.66 6.18 -9.93
N ASP A 2 -16.70 6.13 -11.26
CA ASP A 2 -17.85 5.61 -11.99
C ASP A 2 -17.83 4.06 -12.08
N SER A 3 -18.87 3.49 -12.67
CA SER A 3 -19.04 2.05 -12.82
C SER A 3 -18.05 1.40 -13.78
N ILE A 4 -17.48 2.18 -14.72
CA ILE A 4 -16.44 1.74 -15.65
C ILE A 4 -15.08 1.67 -14.96
N GLY A 5 -14.81 2.59 -14.00
CA GLY A 5 -13.57 2.67 -13.27
C GLY A 5 -12.92 4.06 -13.25
N TYR A 6 -13.35 5.00 -14.09
CA TYR A 6 -12.82 6.36 -14.09
C TYR A 6 -13.06 7.10 -12.78
N VAL A 7 -12.08 7.87 -12.35
CA VAL A 7 -12.25 8.82 -11.25
C VAL A 7 -12.54 10.21 -11.79
N TRP A 8 -13.67 10.78 -11.37
CA TRP A 8 -14.12 12.11 -11.77
C TRP A 8 -13.72 13.12 -10.71
N ILE A 9 -13.05 14.18 -11.11
CA ILE A 9 -12.46 15.19 -10.24
C ILE A 9 -13.04 16.55 -10.57
N GLY A 10 -13.81 17.10 -9.64
CA GLY A 10 -14.32 18.46 -9.73
C GLY A 10 -13.34 19.43 -9.11
N THR A 11 -13.00 20.48 -9.85
CA THR A 11 -12.09 21.54 -9.40
C THR A 11 -12.81 22.89 -9.27
N GLY A 12 -12.04 23.94 -8.98
CA GLY A 12 -12.54 25.31 -8.93
C GLY A 12 -13.01 25.87 -10.30
N ASN A 13 -12.55 25.26 -11.40
CA ASN A 13 -12.77 25.78 -12.76
C ASN A 13 -12.87 24.72 -13.85
N SER A 14 -12.88 23.42 -13.50
CA SER A 14 -12.92 22.33 -14.47
C SER A 14 -13.55 21.06 -13.91
N LEU A 15 -13.97 20.16 -14.80
CA LEU A 15 -14.26 18.77 -14.54
C LEU A 15 -13.24 17.92 -15.28
N GLU A 16 -12.57 17.03 -14.54
CA GLU A 16 -11.55 16.13 -15.06
C GLU A 16 -11.98 14.68 -14.91
N ARG A 17 -11.55 13.84 -15.85
CA ARG A 17 -11.68 12.37 -15.79
C ARG A 17 -10.28 11.75 -15.75
N PHE A 18 -10.01 10.93 -14.76
CA PHE A 18 -8.74 10.25 -14.56
C PHE A 18 -8.89 8.74 -14.76
N ASP A 19 -8.01 8.12 -15.54
CA ASP A 19 -8.02 6.69 -15.85
C ASP A 19 -6.89 5.88 -15.18
N GLY A 20 -6.14 6.52 -14.27
CA GLY A 20 -4.96 5.96 -13.63
C GLY A 20 -3.65 6.47 -14.22
N THR A 21 -3.66 6.92 -15.47
CA THR A 21 -2.47 7.42 -16.17
C THR A 21 -2.68 8.82 -16.76
N ARG A 22 -3.89 9.15 -17.22
CA ARG A 22 -4.20 10.37 -17.96
C ARG A 22 -5.36 11.13 -17.33
N LEU A 23 -5.25 12.47 -17.36
CA LEU A 23 -6.32 13.39 -17.03
C LEU A 23 -6.94 13.91 -18.32
N LYS A 24 -8.26 13.78 -18.44
CA LYS A 24 -9.04 14.32 -19.53
C LYS A 24 -9.93 15.46 -19.06
N HIS A 25 -9.87 16.57 -19.74
CA HIS A 25 -10.54 17.81 -19.41
C HIS A 25 -11.84 17.98 -20.20
N PHE A 26 -12.93 18.41 -19.54
CA PHE A 26 -14.23 18.66 -20.15
C PHE A 26 -14.56 20.15 -20.15
N LEU A 27 -15.01 20.66 -21.31
CA LEU A 27 -15.34 22.07 -21.52
C LEU A 27 -16.84 22.29 -21.65
N ILE A 28 -17.30 23.51 -21.37
CA ILE A 28 -18.68 23.90 -21.66
C ILE A 28 -18.88 24.06 -23.16
N SER A 29 -19.97 23.52 -23.70
CA SER A 29 -20.31 23.65 -25.13
C SER A 29 -20.63 25.10 -25.49
N GLY A 30 -19.92 25.63 -26.48
CA GLY A 30 -20.30 26.90 -27.14
C GLY A 30 -19.96 28.20 -26.41
N ALA A 31 -19.25 28.16 -25.29
CA ALA A 31 -18.93 29.35 -24.52
C ALA A 31 -17.43 29.48 -24.24
N ASN A 32 -16.92 30.72 -24.35
CA ASN A 32 -15.68 31.13 -23.72
C ASN A 32 -15.80 31.19 -22.16
N GLU A 33 -16.87 30.68 -21.61
CA GLU A 33 -17.18 30.72 -20.17
C GLU A 33 -16.48 29.58 -19.47
N LYS A 34 -15.70 29.93 -18.44
CA LYS A 34 -15.07 28.96 -17.55
C LYS A 34 -16.13 28.31 -16.69
N ILE A 35 -16.00 27.00 -16.50
CA ILE A 35 -16.77 26.27 -15.49
C ILE A 35 -16.55 26.96 -14.15
N LYS A 36 -17.64 27.28 -13.43
CA LYS A 36 -17.55 27.65 -12.02
C LYS A 36 -17.28 26.39 -11.19
N ARG A 37 -16.80 26.57 -9.98
CA ARG A 37 -16.49 25.50 -9.03
C ARG A 37 -17.51 24.35 -9.11
N VAL A 38 -17.01 23.15 -9.34
CA VAL A 38 -17.79 21.90 -9.30
C VAL A 38 -18.09 21.55 -7.83
N ASN A 39 -19.36 21.42 -7.50
CA ASN A 39 -19.80 21.12 -6.11
C ASN A 39 -20.19 19.66 -5.94
N ALA A 40 -20.79 19.04 -6.97
CA ALA A 40 -21.26 17.67 -6.92
C ALA A 40 -21.08 16.95 -8.26
N ILE A 41 -20.83 15.65 -8.19
CA ILE A 41 -20.75 14.75 -9.34
C ILE A 41 -21.55 13.50 -8.98
N ALA A 42 -22.34 12.99 -9.92
CA ALA A 42 -23.07 11.74 -9.76
C ALA A 42 -23.10 10.95 -11.08
N GLU A 43 -23.14 9.63 -10.96
CA GLU A 43 -23.35 8.72 -12.08
C GLU A 43 -24.81 8.26 -12.07
N MET A 44 -25.48 8.38 -13.21
CA MET A 44 -26.82 7.88 -13.47
C MET A 44 -26.75 6.58 -14.28
N GLU A 45 -27.88 5.90 -14.43
CA GLU A 45 -28.00 4.71 -15.28
C GLU A 45 -27.45 4.94 -16.69
N GLY A 46 -26.81 3.91 -17.26
CA GLY A 46 -26.18 3.98 -18.59
C GLY A 46 -24.86 4.76 -18.59
N ASN A 47 -24.15 4.77 -17.47
CA ASN A 47 -22.84 5.41 -17.30
C ASN A 47 -22.85 6.91 -17.58
N GLN A 48 -23.99 7.56 -17.41
CA GLN A 48 -24.13 8.99 -17.61
C GLN A 48 -23.65 9.78 -16.39
N ILE A 49 -22.67 10.62 -16.60
CA ILE A 49 -22.13 11.50 -15.54
C ILE A 49 -22.83 12.84 -15.54
N TRP A 50 -23.25 13.24 -14.36
CA TRP A 50 -23.93 14.51 -14.08
C TRP A 50 -23.10 15.34 -13.13
N MET A 51 -23.08 16.64 -13.33
CA MET A 51 -22.32 17.60 -12.54
C MET A 51 -23.20 18.76 -12.10
N GLY A 52 -23.09 19.10 -10.82
CA GLY A 52 -23.69 20.31 -10.25
C GLY A 52 -22.64 21.37 -9.91
N ASN A 53 -22.93 22.62 -10.23
CA ASN A 53 -22.08 23.76 -9.89
C ASN A 53 -22.91 25.00 -9.52
N GLY A 54 -22.25 26.16 -9.32
CA GLY A 54 -22.92 27.43 -9.00
C GLY A 54 -23.77 28.02 -10.15
N MET A 55 -23.81 27.39 -11.33
CA MET A 55 -24.59 27.83 -12.49
C MET A 55 -25.78 26.89 -12.79
N GLY A 56 -25.89 25.74 -12.10
CA GLY A 56 -26.93 24.76 -12.31
C GLY A 56 -26.44 23.34 -12.52
N LEU A 57 -27.17 22.59 -13.34
CA LEU A 57 -26.97 21.16 -13.60
C LEU A 57 -26.46 20.91 -15.02
N TRP A 58 -25.49 20.02 -15.14
CA TRP A 58 -24.84 19.70 -16.40
C TRP A 58 -24.75 18.18 -16.57
N ARG A 59 -24.80 17.73 -17.82
CA ARG A 59 -24.53 16.34 -18.22
C ARG A 59 -23.24 16.27 -19.02
N VAL A 60 -22.41 15.28 -18.76
CA VAL A 60 -21.19 15.03 -19.52
C VAL A 60 -21.53 14.30 -20.82
N ASN A 61 -21.15 14.89 -21.93
CA ASN A 61 -21.14 14.24 -23.23
C ASN A 61 -19.71 13.73 -23.51
N THR A 62 -19.50 12.43 -23.29
CA THR A 62 -18.19 11.78 -23.43
C THR A 62 -17.76 11.59 -24.90
N GLU A 63 -18.68 11.65 -25.86
CA GLU A 63 -18.36 11.56 -27.28
C GLU A 63 -17.72 12.86 -27.77
N LYS A 64 -18.28 13.99 -27.36
CA LYS A 64 -17.82 15.32 -27.77
C LYS A 64 -16.83 15.95 -26.78
N ASP A 65 -16.61 15.33 -25.65
CA ASP A 65 -15.78 15.82 -24.54
C ASP A 65 -16.25 17.20 -23.99
N ILE A 66 -17.57 17.40 -23.89
CA ILE A 66 -18.19 18.66 -23.48
C ILE A 66 -19.24 18.44 -22.36
N LEU A 67 -19.58 19.55 -21.71
CA LEU A 67 -20.68 19.64 -20.76
C LEU A 67 -21.89 20.28 -21.41
N GLU A 68 -23.03 19.62 -21.32
CA GLU A 68 -24.31 20.09 -21.84
C GLU A 68 -25.20 20.55 -20.68
N PRO A 69 -25.80 21.74 -20.68
CA PRO A 69 -26.66 22.20 -19.62
C PRO A 69 -27.98 21.42 -19.62
N ILE A 70 -28.49 21.13 -18.43
CA ILE A 70 -29.78 20.47 -18.25
C ILE A 70 -30.76 21.42 -17.57
N ALA A 71 -31.92 21.63 -18.20
CA ALA A 71 -33.02 22.46 -17.69
C ALA A 71 -32.54 23.86 -17.22
N ALA A 72 -31.67 24.51 -17.97
CA ALA A 72 -31.03 25.77 -17.61
C ALA A 72 -32.07 26.90 -17.34
N GLU A 73 -33.23 26.86 -17.99
CA GLU A 73 -34.31 27.84 -17.76
C GLU A 73 -35.02 27.66 -16.40
N THR A 74 -35.05 26.42 -15.88
CA THR A 74 -35.73 26.08 -14.63
C THR A 74 -34.78 25.99 -13.45
N LEU A 75 -33.58 25.42 -13.67
CA LEU A 75 -32.57 25.19 -12.65
C LEU A 75 -31.32 26.06 -12.90
N HIS A 76 -31.46 27.35 -12.60
CA HIS A 76 -30.40 28.36 -12.69
C HIS A 76 -29.78 28.70 -11.32
N TYR A 77 -30.12 27.94 -10.28
CA TYR A 77 -29.60 28.08 -8.92
C TYR A 77 -28.36 27.19 -8.72
N GLY A 78 -27.52 27.58 -7.79
CA GLY A 78 -26.36 26.77 -7.43
C GLY A 78 -26.74 25.38 -6.94
N VAL A 79 -26.26 24.35 -7.62
CA VAL A 79 -26.40 22.94 -7.19
C VAL A 79 -25.27 22.59 -6.25
N ARG A 80 -25.61 22.02 -5.09
CA ARG A 80 -24.66 21.68 -4.01
C ARG A 80 -24.44 20.18 -3.85
N THR A 81 -25.48 19.38 -4.07
CA THR A 81 -25.42 17.93 -3.90
C THR A 81 -26.29 17.21 -4.93
N LEU A 82 -25.86 16.02 -5.33
CA LEU A 82 -26.55 15.13 -6.26
C LEU A 82 -26.63 13.74 -5.65
N LEU A 83 -27.82 13.14 -5.66
CA LEU A 83 -28.06 11.80 -5.15
C LEU A 83 -28.92 10.99 -6.13
N PRO A 84 -28.36 10.03 -6.87
CA PRO A 84 -29.13 9.10 -7.69
C PRO A 84 -29.80 8.03 -6.81
N ASP A 85 -30.99 7.57 -7.21
CA ASP A 85 -31.68 6.46 -6.53
C ASP A 85 -31.33 5.06 -7.10
N GLY A 86 -30.53 5.02 -8.18
CA GLY A 86 -30.23 3.78 -8.90
C GLY A 86 -31.43 3.20 -9.68
N LYS A 87 -32.52 3.97 -9.83
CA LYS A 87 -33.76 3.58 -10.54
C LYS A 87 -34.21 4.68 -11.52
N GLY A 88 -33.25 5.49 -12.00
CA GLY A 88 -33.46 6.54 -12.98
C GLY A 88 -33.94 7.89 -12.41
N THR A 89 -33.98 8.07 -11.07
CA THR A 89 -34.31 9.36 -10.44
C THR A 89 -33.04 10.01 -9.87
N LEU A 90 -32.87 11.31 -10.12
CA LEU A 90 -31.81 12.13 -9.52
C LEU A 90 -32.41 13.17 -8.59
N TYR A 91 -32.05 13.11 -7.30
CA TYR A 91 -32.35 14.14 -6.32
C TYR A 91 -31.25 15.20 -6.33
N ILE A 92 -31.61 16.45 -6.44
CA ILE A 92 -30.70 17.58 -6.65
C ILE A 92 -30.93 18.59 -5.52
N GLY A 93 -29.97 18.70 -4.63
CA GLY A 93 -29.97 19.72 -3.59
C GLY A 93 -29.37 21.01 -4.10
N SER A 94 -30.16 22.10 -4.02
CA SER A 94 -29.74 23.40 -4.52
C SER A 94 -29.82 24.50 -3.46
N GLU A 95 -29.48 25.72 -3.85
CA GLU A 95 -29.68 26.92 -3.02
C GLU A 95 -31.14 27.41 -2.97
N ALA A 96 -32.02 26.77 -3.76
CA ALA A 96 -33.46 27.10 -3.85
C ALA A 96 -34.36 25.88 -3.69
N GLY A 97 -34.00 24.95 -2.80
CA GLY A 97 -34.77 23.77 -2.49
C GLY A 97 -34.27 22.50 -3.19
N LEU A 98 -35.11 21.47 -3.09
CA LEU A 98 -34.89 20.16 -3.71
C LEU A 98 -35.52 20.14 -5.10
N PHE A 99 -34.71 19.69 -6.09
CA PHE A 99 -35.23 19.33 -7.39
C PHE A 99 -35.19 17.81 -7.57
N ILE A 100 -36.20 17.27 -8.22
CA ILE A 100 -36.30 15.85 -8.56
C ILE A 100 -36.34 15.73 -10.08
N TYR A 101 -35.30 15.14 -10.66
CA TYR A 101 -35.21 14.85 -12.10
C TYR A 101 -35.58 13.39 -12.35
N LYS A 102 -36.59 13.15 -13.18
CA LYS A 102 -37.02 11.81 -13.58
C LYS A 102 -37.63 11.84 -14.99
N ASN A 103 -37.15 10.93 -15.87
CA ASN A 103 -37.67 10.79 -17.23
C ASN A 103 -37.79 12.10 -18.03
N GLY A 104 -36.80 13.00 -17.87
CA GLY A 104 -36.79 14.29 -18.57
C GLY A 104 -37.54 15.42 -17.87
N ASN A 105 -38.32 15.11 -16.83
CA ASN A 105 -39.07 16.09 -16.04
C ASN A 105 -38.29 16.54 -14.82
N LEU A 106 -38.45 17.82 -14.46
CA LEU A 106 -37.80 18.41 -13.28
C LEU A 106 -38.90 19.04 -12.38
N ASP A 107 -39.09 18.47 -11.21
CA ASP A 107 -40.00 18.96 -10.17
C ASP A 107 -39.22 19.66 -9.06
N GLN A 108 -39.71 20.81 -8.59
CA GLN A 108 -39.15 21.54 -7.44
C GLN A 108 -39.97 21.32 -6.19
N ILE A 109 -39.34 21.12 -5.05
CA ILE A 109 -39.91 21.04 -3.71
C ILE A 109 -39.18 22.02 -2.81
N LEU A 110 -39.89 22.98 -2.24
CA LEU A 110 -39.39 23.92 -1.24
C LEU A 110 -39.54 23.31 0.16
N ILE A 111 -38.49 23.40 0.98
CA ILE A 111 -38.51 22.99 2.39
C ILE A 111 -39.34 24.01 3.19
N ASP A 112 -39.16 25.29 2.90
CA ASP A 112 -39.93 26.42 3.41
C ASP A 112 -40.59 27.13 2.22
N PRO A 113 -41.91 27.49 2.32
CA PRO A 113 -42.59 28.25 1.27
C PRO A 113 -41.92 29.59 0.88
N ASN A 114 -41.16 30.19 1.80
CA ASN A 114 -40.33 31.34 1.50
C ASN A 114 -39.08 30.90 0.76
N VAL A 115 -39.01 31.16 -0.52
CA VAL A 115 -37.85 30.74 -1.40
C VAL A 115 -36.49 31.21 -0.88
N LEU A 116 -36.44 32.34 -0.18
CA LEU A 116 -35.21 32.91 0.37
C LEU A 116 -34.85 32.35 1.75
N SER A 117 -35.61 31.40 2.27
CA SER A 117 -35.34 30.75 3.55
C SER A 117 -34.04 29.98 3.49
N VAL A 118 -33.24 30.05 4.55
CA VAL A 118 -32.02 29.27 4.72
C VAL A 118 -32.28 27.75 4.78
N SER A 119 -33.50 27.35 5.09
CA SER A 119 -33.96 25.96 5.03
C SER A 119 -33.98 25.40 3.61
N ASN A 120 -34.15 26.26 2.59
CA ASN A 120 -34.10 25.86 1.19
C ASN A 120 -32.68 25.69 0.66
N VAL A 121 -31.64 26.05 1.42
CA VAL A 121 -30.25 25.79 1.06
C VAL A 121 -29.88 24.37 1.46
N ILE A 122 -30.04 23.43 0.53
CA ILE A 122 -29.77 22.01 0.78
C ILE A 122 -28.28 21.74 0.65
N THR A 123 -27.71 21.19 1.69
CA THR A 123 -26.26 20.93 1.79
C THR A 123 -25.89 19.45 1.58
N GLY A 124 -26.84 18.54 1.84
CA GLY A 124 -26.63 17.11 1.65
C GLY A 124 -27.92 16.32 1.59
N LEU A 125 -27.86 15.16 0.97
CA LEU A 125 -28.97 14.24 0.75
C LEU A 125 -28.50 12.80 1.06
N THR A 126 -29.36 11.98 1.68
CA THR A 126 -29.17 10.55 1.82
C THR A 126 -30.51 9.80 1.80
N LEU A 127 -30.51 8.60 1.17
CA LEU A 127 -31.69 7.76 1.13
C LEU A 127 -31.96 7.14 2.51
N GLY A 128 -33.23 7.16 2.90
CA GLY A 128 -33.75 6.46 4.06
C GLY A 128 -34.23 5.04 3.71
N GLU A 129 -35.22 4.57 4.45
CA GLU A 129 -35.99 3.40 4.07
C GLU A 129 -36.83 3.70 2.82
N GLU A 130 -37.46 2.68 2.24
CA GLU A 130 -38.13 2.80 0.96
C GLU A 130 -39.16 3.97 0.97
N GLY A 131 -38.92 4.91 0.06
CA GLY A 131 -39.78 6.10 -0.08
C GLY A 131 -39.44 7.27 0.86
N LEU A 132 -38.33 7.22 1.60
CA LEU A 132 -37.91 8.31 2.48
C LEU A 132 -36.58 8.92 1.99
N LEU A 133 -36.49 10.24 1.95
CA LEU A 133 -35.29 11.01 1.67
C LEU A 133 -34.94 11.90 2.86
N TRP A 134 -33.69 11.81 3.35
CA TRP A 134 -33.18 12.69 4.39
C TRP A 134 -32.43 13.85 3.77
N ILE A 135 -32.65 15.04 4.31
CA ILE A 135 -32.19 16.31 3.77
C ILE A 135 -31.50 17.10 4.88
N SER A 136 -30.24 17.44 4.70
CA SER A 136 -29.56 18.43 5.55
C SER A 136 -29.57 19.80 4.89
N THR A 137 -29.73 20.85 5.72
CA THR A 137 -29.80 22.24 5.26
C THR A 137 -28.92 23.14 6.16
N ASN A 138 -28.88 24.42 5.85
CA ASN A 138 -28.17 25.39 6.68
C ASN A 138 -28.84 25.67 8.04
N ASP A 139 -30.05 25.15 8.31
CA ASP A 139 -30.72 25.37 9.58
C ASP A 139 -31.25 24.11 10.25
N GLY A 140 -31.16 22.92 9.62
CA GLY A 140 -31.65 21.71 10.25
C GLY A 140 -31.61 20.45 9.41
N LEU A 141 -32.14 19.40 10.02
CA LEU A 141 -32.36 18.10 9.39
C LEU A 141 -33.86 17.93 9.09
N TYR A 142 -34.13 17.44 7.89
CA TYR A 142 -35.54 17.19 7.44
C TYR A 142 -35.62 15.79 6.84
N SER A 143 -36.81 15.20 6.88
CA SER A 143 -37.17 14.06 6.06
C SER A 143 -38.29 14.41 5.09
N LEU A 144 -38.21 13.86 3.88
CA LEU A 144 -39.22 13.94 2.86
C LEU A 144 -39.78 12.56 2.56
N THR A 145 -41.08 12.35 2.77
CA THR A 145 -41.79 11.17 2.27
C THR A 145 -42.13 11.39 0.81
N LEU A 146 -41.59 10.54 -0.08
CA LEU A 146 -41.69 10.74 -1.53
C LEU A 146 -43.10 10.52 -2.09
N ALA A 147 -43.91 9.70 -1.41
CA ALA A 147 -45.27 9.35 -1.85
C ALA A 147 -46.27 10.53 -1.77
N ASP A 148 -46.24 11.28 -0.70
CA ASP A 148 -47.15 12.38 -0.42
C ASP A 148 -46.46 13.75 -0.36
N LYS A 149 -45.17 13.80 -0.64
CA LYS A 149 -44.30 14.98 -0.58
C LYS A 149 -44.32 15.67 0.81
N LYS A 150 -44.58 14.91 1.87
CA LYS A 150 -44.62 15.44 3.24
C LYS A 150 -43.21 15.67 3.78
N ILE A 151 -42.95 16.89 4.24
CA ILE A 151 -41.72 17.29 4.89
C ILE A 151 -41.88 17.27 6.39
N THR A 152 -40.96 16.65 7.11
CA THR A 152 -40.92 16.62 8.58
C THR A 152 -39.62 17.22 9.07
N PRO A 153 -39.63 18.29 9.87
CA PRO A 153 -38.45 18.89 10.46
C PRO A 153 -38.00 18.14 11.71
N TYR A 154 -36.67 18.09 11.95
CA TYR A 154 -36.09 17.58 13.19
C TYR A 154 -35.16 18.64 13.77
N HIS A 155 -35.56 19.16 14.92
CA HIS A 155 -34.81 20.23 15.58
C HIS A 155 -33.76 19.65 16.51
N ASN A 156 -32.53 20.09 16.32
CA ASN A 156 -31.43 19.73 17.20
C ASN A 156 -31.44 20.58 18.47
N ILE A 157 -31.69 19.98 19.62
CA ILE A 157 -31.58 20.59 20.94
C ILE A 157 -30.43 19.91 21.68
N VAL A 158 -29.19 20.07 21.17
CA VAL A 158 -27.99 19.65 21.88
C VAL A 158 -27.44 20.90 22.59
N GLU A 159 -27.38 20.87 23.90
CA GLU A 159 -26.84 21.94 24.77
C GLU A 159 -27.47 23.33 24.61
N ASP A 160 -28.81 23.44 24.51
CA ASP A 160 -29.56 24.70 24.36
C ASP A 160 -29.14 25.61 23.18
N LYS A 161 -28.43 25.08 22.21
CA LYS A 161 -28.07 25.78 20.97
C LYS A 161 -29.01 25.40 19.84
N HIS A 162 -29.85 26.33 19.46
CA HIS A 162 -30.91 26.15 18.45
C HIS A 162 -30.43 26.18 16.99
N PHE A 163 -29.15 26.37 16.73
CA PHE A 163 -28.64 26.56 15.36
C PHE A 163 -27.54 25.55 14.99
N CYS A 164 -27.79 24.73 13.99
CA CYS A 164 -26.81 23.83 13.39
C CYS A 164 -26.87 23.94 11.88
N SER A 165 -25.84 24.56 11.30
CA SER A 165 -25.57 24.45 9.88
C SER A 165 -24.86 23.13 9.58
N TYR A 166 -25.51 22.25 8.83
CA TYR A 166 -24.95 20.99 8.41
C TYR A 166 -24.30 21.11 7.02
N ASN A 167 -23.06 20.65 6.89
CA ASN A 167 -22.34 20.67 5.63
C ASN A 167 -22.51 19.37 4.84
N ASN A 168 -22.63 18.27 5.56
CA ASN A 168 -22.61 16.93 4.99
C ASN A 168 -23.52 16.01 5.79
N ILE A 169 -24.02 14.98 5.12
CA ILE A 169 -24.86 13.94 5.70
C ILE A 169 -24.46 12.58 5.16
N THR A 170 -24.40 11.57 6.03
CA THR A 170 -24.30 10.16 5.63
C THR A 170 -25.09 9.30 6.60
N ARG A 171 -25.52 8.12 6.15
CA ARG A 171 -26.32 7.19 6.96
C ARG A 171 -25.59 5.85 7.07
N ILE A 172 -25.54 5.30 8.29
CA ILE A 172 -25.11 3.92 8.57
C ILE A 172 -26.19 3.27 9.44
N GLY A 173 -26.87 2.28 8.92
CA GLY A 173 -27.99 1.64 9.62
C GLY A 173 -29.10 2.62 10.01
N ASN A 174 -29.43 2.68 11.30
CA ASN A 174 -30.47 3.56 11.87
C ASN A 174 -29.92 4.90 12.39
N VAL A 175 -28.68 5.24 12.06
CA VAL A 175 -28.06 6.49 12.51
C VAL A 175 -27.66 7.35 11.32
N ILE A 176 -28.02 8.63 11.39
CA ILE A 176 -27.58 9.67 10.46
C ILE A 176 -26.43 10.43 11.12
N TYR A 177 -25.33 10.56 10.40
CA TYR A 177 -24.15 11.33 10.80
C TYR A 177 -24.13 12.64 10.03
N LEU A 178 -23.98 13.74 10.75
CA LEU A 178 -24.04 15.10 10.25
C LEU A 178 -22.71 15.81 10.54
N GLY A 179 -22.07 16.30 9.51
CA GLY A 179 -20.90 17.16 9.63
C GLY A 179 -21.33 18.61 9.77
N THR A 180 -20.77 19.34 10.74
CA THR A 180 -21.18 20.70 11.06
C THR A 180 -20.07 21.73 10.79
N MET A 181 -20.47 23.00 10.70
CA MET A 181 -19.58 24.17 10.64
C MET A 181 -19.32 24.74 12.04
N GLY A 182 -18.76 23.96 12.97
CA GLY A 182 -18.37 24.50 14.27
C GLY A 182 -18.81 23.70 15.50
N GLN A 183 -19.48 22.54 15.32
CA GLN A 183 -19.89 21.66 16.41
C GLN A 183 -19.36 20.22 16.25
N GLY A 184 -18.45 19.99 15.29
CA GLY A 184 -17.91 18.65 15.02
C GLY A 184 -18.95 17.73 14.35
N ILE A 185 -18.98 16.48 14.77
CA ILE A 185 -19.89 15.46 14.23
C ILE A 185 -21.07 15.30 15.16
N ILE A 186 -22.28 15.42 14.62
CA ILE A 186 -23.53 15.14 15.32
C ILE A 186 -24.13 13.89 14.71
N CYS A 187 -24.65 12.99 15.54
CA CYS A 187 -25.44 11.86 15.09
C CYS A 187 -26.90 11.99 15.52
N PHE A 188 -27.80 11.53 14.66
CA PHE A 188 -29.23 11.47 14.85
C PHE A 188 -29.71 10.04 14.77
N ASP A 189 -30.32 9.55 15.80
CA ASP A 189 -30.92 8.23 15.85
C ASP A 189 -32.34 8.29 15.28
N ILE A 190 -32.57 7.57 14.19
CA ILE A 190 -33.81 7.58 13.42
C ILE A 190 -34.99 7.02 14.22
N GLN A 191 -34.77 6.06 15.14
CA GLN A 191 -35.83 5.42 15.90
C GLN A 191 -36.27 6.28 17.10
N THR A 192 -35.30 6.88 17.78
CA THR A 192 -35.57 7.65 19.01
C THR A 192 -35.75 9.14 18.74
N HIS A 193 -35.43 9.61 17.54
CA HIS A 193 -35.44 11.02 17.12
C HIS A 193 -34.54 11.92 18.00
N LYS A 194 -33.44 11.35 18.53
CA LYS A 194 -32.50 12.09 19.40
C LYS A 194 -31.21 12.42 18.70
N PHE A 195 -30.76 13.66 18.93
CA PHE A 195 -29.44 14.12 18.53
C PHE A 195 -28.44 13.95 19.68
N LYS A 196 -27.18 13.67 19.36
CA LYS A 196 -26.07 13.68 20.29
C LYS A 196 -24.77 14.02 19.58
N HIS A 197 -23.80 14.58 20.30
CA HIS A 197 -22.43 14.65 19.81
C HIS A 197 -21.87 13.25 19.59
N PHE A 198 -21.10 13.10 18.53
CA PHE A 198 -20.41 11.87 18.24
C PHE A 198 -18.95 11.94 18.73
N VAL A 199 -18.04 11.17 18.13
CA VAL A 199 -16.63 11.13 18.49
C VAL A 199 -15.95 12.45 18.17
N ASP A 200 -15.23 13.01 19.14
CA ASP A 200 -14.41 14.21 18.92
C ASP A 200 -13.17 13.86 18.09
N VAL A 201 -13.00 14.58 17.00
CA VAL A 201 -11.84 14.46 16.08
C VAL A 201 -10.84 15.61 16.24
N GLY A 202 -10.98 16.43 17.29
CA GLY A 202 -10.12 17.58 17.55
C GLY A 202 -10.30 18.73 16.55
N CYS A 203 -11.42 18.76 15.81
CA CYS A 203 -11.80 19.83 14.90
C CYS A 203 -13.31 19.96 14.83
N ASN A 204 -13.80 21.18 14.94
CA ASN A 204 -15.24 21.46 14.93
C ASN A 204 -15.82 21.71 13.54
N VAL A 205 -14.97 21.89 12.51
CA VAL A 205 -15.40 22.11 11.14
C VAL A 205 -15.24 20.81 10.35
N ILE A 206 -16.37 20.16 10.06
CA ILE A 206 -16.40 18.92 9.29
C ILE A 206 -16.75 19.28 7.85
N SER A 207 -15.80 19.09 6.96
CA SER A 207 -15.92 19.45 5.54
C SER A 207 -16.41 18.32 4.66
N SER A 208 -16.19 17.06 5.07
CA SER A 208 -16.62 15.89 4.30
C SER A 208 -16.90 14.69 5.21
N LEU A 209 -17.92 13.91 4.85
CA LEU A 209 -18.24 12.61 5.45
C LEU A 209 -18.40 11.58 4.34
N SER A 210 -17.83 10.40 4.54
CA SER A 210 -18.02 9.22 3.72
C SER A 210 -18.11 7.98 4.61
N SER A 211 -18.68 6.89 4.10
CA SER A 211 -18.81 5.65 4.87
C SER A 211 -18.67 4.42 3.98
N ASP A 212 -18.32 3.28 4.58
CA ASP A 212 -18.37 1.97 3.92
C ASP A 212 -19.77 1.33 3.95
N GLY A 213 -20.74 2.03 4.53
CA GLY A 213 -22.12 1.57 4.71
C GLY A 213 -22.30 0.50 5.80
N LYS A 214 -21.25 0.11 6.54
CA LYS A 214 -21.28 -0.95 7.56
C LYS A 214 -20.91 -0.43 8.95
N ASP A 215 -19.66 -0.10 9.18
CA ASP A 215 -19.13 0.35 10.48
C ASP A 215 -18.26 1.58 10.39
N MET A 216 -17.58 1.79 9.27
CA MET A 216 -16.56 2.84 9.16
C MET A 216 -17.16 4.17 8.71
N LEU A 217 -16.91 5.21 9.50
CA LEU A 217 -17.14 6.61 9.16
C LEU A 217 -15.79 7.28 8.89
N TYR A 218 -15.65 7.84 7.70
CA TYR A 218 -14.49 8.59 7.24
C TYR A 218 -14.80 10.07 7.28
N VAL A 219 -13.96 10.84 7.96
CA VAL A 219 -14.23 12.23 8.30
C VAL A 219 -13.11 13.12 7.79
N GLY A 220 -13.42 14.04 6.89
CA GLY A 220 -12.53 15.11 6.47
C GLY A 220 -12.81 16.38 7.26
N THR A 221 -11.76 17.05 7.72
CA THR A 221 -11.85 18.26 8.51
C THR A 221 -11.16 19.44 7.83
N ASP A 222 -11.58 20.65 8.14
CA ASP A 222 -10.84 21.84 7.71
C ASP A 222 -9.85 22.26 8.81
N GLY A 223 -8.64 21.66 8.71
CA GLY A 223 -7.50 22.00 9.56
C GLY A 223 -6.93 20.86 10.42
N ASN A 224 -7.58 19.67 10.49
CA ASN A 224 -7.06 18.55 11.30
C ASN A 224 -6.91 17.23 10.52
N GLY A 225 -7.02 17.27 9.19
CA GLY A 225 -6.80 16.11 8.32
C GLY A 225 -7.99 15.16 8.22
N VAL A 226 -7.70 13.86 8.07
CA VAL A 226 -8.67 12.79 7.87
C VAL A 226 -8.71 11.87 9.08
N HIS A 227 -9.91 11.44 9.48
CA HIS A 227 -10.14 10.59 10.65
C HIS A 227 -10.99 9.39 10.30
N PHE A 228 -10.65 8.23 10.85
CA PHE A 228 -11.36 6.96 10.68
C PHE A 228 -11.99 6.55 12.01
N ILE A 229 -13.29 6.38 12.02
CA ILE A 229 -14.06 6.11 13.22
C ILE A 229 -14.86 4.83 13.04
N SER A 230 -14.75 3.89 14.00
CA SER A 230 -15.71 2.79 14.12
C SER A 230 -16.99 3.31 14.78
N THR A 231 -18.10 3.14 14.09
CA THR A 231 -19.41 3.55 14.58
C THR A 231 -19.97 2.60 15.62
N GLN A 232 -19.64 1.30 15.52
CA GLN A 232 -20.01 0.27 16.51
C GLN A 232 -19.24 0.45 17.82
N GLN A 233 -17.91 0.69 17.75
CA GLN A 233 -17.08 0.91 18.93
C GLN A 233 -17.18 2.36 19.45
N MET A 234 -17.77 3.27 18.69
CA MET A 234 -17.81 4.71 18.96
C MET A 234 -16.40 5.26 19.26
N LYS A 235 -15.41 4.87 18.46
CA LYS A 235 -14.00 5.14 18.71
C LYS A 235 -13.27 5.62 17.46
N LEU A 236 -12.43 6.66 17.66
CA LEU A 236 -11.45 7.08 16.68
C LEU A 236 -10.36 6.00 16.57
N LEU A 237 -10.24 5.38 15.39
CA LEU A 237 -9.28 4.30 15.12
C LEU A 237 -7.96 4.84 14.58
N ARG A 238 -8.02 5.81 13.66
CA ARG A 238 -6.84 6.34 12.98
C ARG A 238 -7.06 7.79 12.52
N SER A 239 -5.96 8.55 12.49
CA SER A 239 -5.94 9.91 11.93
C SER A 239 -4.75 10.07 11.00
N PHE A 240 -4.98 10.73 9.86
CA PHE A 240 -3.92 11.15 8.94
C PHE A 240 -3.86 12.66 8.93
N ARG A 241 -2.69 13.20 9.22
CA ARG A 241 -2.43 14.63 9.25
C ARG A 241 -1.22 14.97 8.39
N HIS A 242 -1.20 16.18 7.89
CA HIS A 242 0.01 16.74 7.29
C HIS A 242 1.08 16.93 8.34
N GLU A 243 2.25 16.33 8.12
CA GLU A 243 3.44 16.48 8.93
C GLU A 243 4.54 17.09 8.06
N PRO A 244 4.96 18.36 8.33
CA PRO A 244 6.00 19.01 7.55
C PRO A 244 7.29 18.18 7.50
N GLY A 245 7.82 17.97 6.29
CA GLY A 245 9.04 17.18 6.08
C GLY A 245 8.86 15.67 6.02
N LYS A 246 7.63 15.16 6.12
CA LYS A 246 7.31 13.75 5.86
C LYS A 246 6.59 13.61 4.53
N GLU A 247 7.26 13.06 3.53
CA GLU A 247 6.69 12.82 2.19
C GLU A 247 5.49 11.87 2.20
N GLU A 248 5.44 10.96 3.18
CA GLU A 248 4.38 9.96 3.36
C GLU A 248 3.13 10.51 4.08
N SER A 249 3.15 11.77 4.53
CA SER A 249 1.99 12.41 5.13
C SER A 249 1.06 12.98 4.07
N ILE A 250 -0.25 13.12 4.38
CA ILE A 250 -1.17 13.83 3.50
C ILE A 250 -0.68 15.25 3.26
N ARG A 251 -0.91 15.80 2.06
CA ARG A 251 -0.34 17.10 1.67
C ARG A 251 -0.95 18.30 2.37
N SER A 252 -2.12 18.17 3.01
CA SER A 252 -2.77 19.25 3.78
C SER A 252 -3.71 18.71 4.84
N ASN A 253 -3.90 19.50 5.91
CA ASN A 253 -4.92 19.25 6.93
C ASN A 253 -6.32 19.81 6.56
N SER A 254 -6.44 20.64 5.50
CA SER A 254 -7.71 21.14 5.00
C SER A 254 -8.26 20.21 3.93
N VAL A 255 -9.08 19.25 4.35
CA VAL A 255 -9.69 18.22 3.51
C VAL A 255 -11.08 18.66 3.09
N TYR A 256 -11.38 18.71 1.80
CA TYR A 256 -12.65 19.20 1.25
C TYR A 256 -13.58 18.12 0.73
N SER A 257 -13.01 16.99 0.30
CA SER A 257 -13.80 15.84 -0.13
C SER A 257 -13.13 14.53 0.19
N LEU A 258 -13.94 13.51 0.48
CA LEU A 258 -13.52 12.13 0.69
C LEU A 258 -14.41 11.21 -0.13
N LEU A 259 -13.78 10.24 -0.77
CA LEU A 259 -14.47 9.14 -1.42
C LEU A 259 -13.78 7.83 -1.05
N VAL A 260 -14.55 6.88 -0.56
CA VAL A 260 -14.11 5.49 -0.42
C VAL A 260 -14.70 4.72 -1.59
N ASP A 261 -13.84 4.21 -2.47
CA ASP A 261 -14.30 3.49 -3.63
C ASP A 261 -14.52 1.99 -3.36
N ARG A 262 -15.06 1.28 -4.35
CA ARG A 262 -15.37 -0.15 -4.24
C ARG A 262 -14.15 -1.04 -4.03
N ASP A 263 -12.97 -0.54 -4.42
CA ASP A 263 -11.69 -1.25 -4.32
C ASP A 263 -11.01 -0.95 -2.96
N GLY A 264 -11.65 -0.16 -2.09
CA GLY A 264 -11.12 0.22 -0.78
C GLY A 264 -10.08 1.33 -0.82
N LEU A 265 -9.96 2.04 -1.95
CA LEU A 265 -9.15 3.24 -2.02
C LEU A 265 -9.90 4.42 -1.39
N ILE A 266 -9.19 5.19 -0.61
CA ILE A 266 -9.65 6.47 -0.09
C ILE A 266 -9.03 7.58 -0.94
N TRP A 267 -9.89 8.37 -1.55
CA TRP A 267 -9.54 9.55 -2.31
C TRP A 267 -9.76 10.78 -1.47
N ILE A 268 -8.76 11.63 -1.34
CA ILE A 268 -8.76 12.79 -0.44
C ILE A 268 -8.52 14.05 -1.28
N GLY A 269 -9.56 14.85 -1.44
CA GLY A 269 -9.47 16.15 -2.13
C GLY A 269 -9.15 17.27 -1.13
N PHE A 270 -8.16 18.09 -1.44
CA PHE A 270 -7.70 19.20 -0.59
C PHE A 270 -8.12 20.56 -1.14
N TYR A 271 -8.16 21.54 -0.26
CA TYR A 271 -8.37 22.93 -0.69
C TYR A 271 -7.13 23.44 -1.44
N GLN A 272 -7.28 23.69 -2.74
CA GLN A 272 -6.26 24.23 -3.65
C GLN A 272 -4.95 23.43 -3.82
N LEU A 273 -4.85 22.24 -3.22
CA LEU A 273 -3.61 21.44 -3.23
C LEU A 273 -3.78 20.09 -3.96
N GLY A 274 -4.88 19.90 -4.70
CA GLY A 274 -5.08 18.70 -5.51
C GLY A 274 -5.65 17.52 -4.73
N LEU A 275 -5.20 16.32 -5.06
CA LEU A 275 -5.78 15.05 -4.64
C LEU A 275 -4.70 14.09 -4.19
N ASP A 276 -4.91 13.42 -3.06
CA ASP A 276 -4.19 12.22 -2.64
C ASP A 276 -5.12 11.03 -2.66
N TYR A 277 -4.56 9.84 -2.77
CA TYR A 277 -5.29 8.60 -2.56
C TYR A 277 -4.41 7.55 -1.89
N SER A 278 -5.05 6.65 -1.13
CA SER A 278 -4.38 5.58 -0.40
C SER A 278 -5.32 4.39 -0.20
N LEU A 279 -4.77 3.19 -0.05
CA LEU A 279 -5.54 2.04 0.43
C LEU A 279 -5.83 2.19 1.92
N TYR A 280 -7.09 1.95 2.30
CA TYR A 280 -7.50 1.97 3.72
C TYR A 280 -7.09 0.71 4.48
N GLN A 281 -7.11 -0.43 3.83
CA GLN A 281 -6.74 -1.68 4.48
C GLN A 281 -5.30 -1.56 4.95
N SER A 282 -5.04 -1.88 6.23
CA SER A 282 -3.68 -2.09 6.70
C SER A 282 -3.01 -2.98 5.68
N GLY A 283 -1.92 -2.51 5.08
CA GLY A 283 -1.16 -3.32 4.13
C GLY A 283 -0.85 -4.67 4.76
N LEU A 284 -0.61 -5.68 3.93
CA LEU A 284 -0.18 -7.00 4.38
C LEU A 284 0.99 -6.92 5.38
N PHE A 285 1.84 -5.91 5.17
CA PHE A 285 3.01 -5.64 6.00
C PHE A 285 2.74 -4.50 6.97
N SER A 286 3.28 -4.66 8.17
CA SER A 286 3.30 -3.63 9.21
C SER A 286 4.74 -3.29 9.58
N THR A 287 5.00 -2.02 9.82
CA THR A 287 6.30 -1.58 10.35
C THR A 287 6.29 -1.69 11.86
N TYR A 288 7.31 -2.36 12.41
CA TYR A 288 7.50 -2.45 13.85
C TYR A 288 8.09 -1.14 14.38
N SER A 289 7.35 -0.45 15.25
CA SER A 289 7.78 0.84 15.79
C SER A 289 8.70 0.67 16.99
N TYR A 290 9.89 1.26 16.93
CA TYR A 290 10.84 1.35 18.05
C TYR A 290 10.56 2.54 18.97
N LEU A 291 9.75 3.51 18.54
CA LEU A 291 9.50 4.77 19.25
C LEU A 291 9.04 4.64 20.70
N PRO A 292 8.25 3.60 21.08
CA PRO A 292 7.90 3.42 22.49
C PRO A 292 9.10 3.08 23.39
N TYR A 293 10.21 2.63 22.81
CA TYR A 293 11.34 2.06 23.54
C TYR A 293 12.63 2.89 23.36
N PHE A 294 12.80 3.51 22.20
CA PHE A 294 14.01 4.24 21.85
C PHE A 294 13.66 5.50 21.08
N ASP A 295 14.41 6.58 21.34
CA ASP A 295 14.31 7.82 20.55
C ASP A 295 15.07 7.67 19.23
N SER A 296 14.51 6.85 18.33
CA SER A 296 15.16 6.44 17.10
C SER A 296 14.11 6.35 15.98
N LYS A 297 14.39 7.07 14.90
CA LYS A 297 13.60 7.06 13.66
C LYS A 297 14.32 6.22 12.61
N ASP A 298 13.56 5.70 11.65
CA ASP A 298 13.99 5.05 10.41
C ASP A 298 15.43 4.51 10.38
N MET A 299 15.62 3.26 10.79
CA MET A 299 16.94 2.63 10.80
C MET A 299 17.01 1.44 9.87
N PRO A 300 17.99 1.37 8.96
CA PRO A 300 18.24 0.16 8.20
C PRO A 300 18.50 -1.03 9.12
N VAL A 301 17.61 -2.02 9.08
CA VAL A 301 17.76 -3.28 9.81
C VAL A 301 18.58 -4.25 8.97
N ARG A 302 19.69 -4.75 9.51
CA ARG A 302 20.64 -5.62 8.81
C ARG A 302 20.63 -7.06 9.30
N SER A 303 20.17 -7.27 10.52
CA SER A 303 20.07 -8.61 11.10
C SER A 303 19.05 -8.62 12.22
N ILE A 304 18.39 -9.75 12.39
CA ILE A 304 17.38 -9.96 13.42
C ILE A 304 17.59 -11.32 14.07
N ALA A 305 17.19 -11.41 15.33
CA ALA A 305 16.94 -12.68 16.01
C ALA A 305 15.67 -12.48 16.85
N ILE A 306 14.64 -13.24 16.54
CA ILE A 306 13.31 -13.10 17.13
C ILE A 306 12.90 -14.42 17.76
N THR A 307 12.45 -14.35 19.00
CA THR A 307 11.84 -15.46 19.74
C THR A 307 10.45 -15.02 20.21
N GLU A 308 9.74 -15.86 20.91
CA GLU A 308 8.41 -15.56 21.45
C GLU A 308 8.39 -14.29 22.32
N HIS A 309 9.42 -14.09 23.15
CA HIS A 309 9.46 -13.00 24.13
C HIS A 309 10.50 -11.91 23.82
N GLU A 310 11.47 -12.19 22.96
CA GLU A 310 12.63 -11.32 22.73
C GLU A 310 12.84 -11.00 21.26
N LYS A 311 13.17 -9.74 20.99
CA LYS A 311 13.60 -9.26 19.68
C LYS A 311 14.99 -8.63 19.82
N LEU A 312 15.96 -9.15 19.11
CA LEU A 312 17.25 -8.51 18.87
C LEU A 312 17.26 -7.98 17.44
N VAL A 313 17.58 -6.71 17.30
CA VAL A 313 17.60 -6.03 16.02
C VAL A 313 18.93 -5.34 15.82
N GLY A 314 19.68 -5.79 14.83
CA GLY A 314 20.95 -5.22 14.45
C GLY A 314 20.77 -4.18 13.35
N SER A 315 21.29 -2.99 13.58
CA SER A 315 21.20 -1.87 12.67
C SER A 315 22.57 -1.21 12.44
N ARG A 316 22.55 -0.06 11.75
CA ARG A 316 23.72 0.81 11.64
C ARG A 316 24.05 1.51 12.97
N ASP A 317 23.03 1.74 13.81
CA ASP A 317 23.13 2.59 15.00
C ASP A 317 23.14 1.78 16.30
N GLY A 318 23.40 0.48 16.22
CA GLY A 318 23.57 -0.39 17.37
C GLY A 318 22.80 -1.68 17.32
N LEU A 319 22.87 -2.40 18.44
CA LEU A 319 22.11 -3.60 18.72
C LEU A 319 20.97 -3.24 19.68
N PHE A 320 19.74 -3.43 19.23
CA PHE A 320 18.54 -3.18 20.04
C PHE A 320 18.01 -4.51 20.59
N TYR A 321 17.92 -4.57 21.91
CA TYR A 321 17.25 -5.63 22.63
C TYR A 321 15.90 -5.15 23.12
N ILE A 322 14.85 -5.93 22.87
CA ILE A 322 13.47 -5.63 23.23
C ILE A 322 12.82 -6.89 23.79
N ASN A 323 12.38 -6.80 25.06
CA ASN A 323 11.50 -7.78 25.70
C ASN A 323 10.29 -7.01 26.26
N GLU A 324 9.17 -7.07 25.52
CA GLU A 324 7.95 -6.30 25.83
C GLU A 324 7.27 -6.82 27.11
N GLU A 325 7.25 -8.14 27.29
CA GLU A 325 6.62 -8.79 28.43
C GLU A 325 7.29 -8.39 29.75
N GLN A 326 8.61 -8.44 29.79
CA GLN A 326 9.41 -8.07 30.97
C GLN A 326 9.69 -6.57 31.04
N ARG A 327 9.27 -5.78 30.03
CA ARG A 327 9.58 -4.35 29.89
C ARG A 327 11.08 -4.04 29.98
N ARG A 328 11.91 -4.89 29.38
CA ARG A 328 13.37 -4.73 29.34
C ARG A 328 13.80 -4.30 27.93
N PHE A 329 14.44 -3.13 27.87
CA PHE A 329 14.87 -2.52 26.62
C PHE A 329 16.28 -1.99 26.76
N LYS A 330 17.16 -2.26 25.77
CA LYS A 330 18.52 -1.71 25.76
C LYS A 330 19.04 -1.56 24.34
N ASN A 331 19.71 -0.41 24.09
CA ASN A 331 20.47 -0.18 22.87
C ASN A 331 21.97 -0.21 23.19
N PHE A 332 22.68 -1.16 22.62
CA PHE A 332 24.13 -1.28 22.71
C PHE A 332 24.78 -0.58 21.52
N LYS A 333 25.63 0.37 21.81
CA LYS A 333 26.40 1.18 20.84
C LYS A 333 27.75 1.54 21.46
N SER A 334 28.54 2.37 20.75
CA SER A 334 29.78 2.89 21.32
C SER A 334 29.52 3.67 22.64
N PRO A 335 30.28 3.46 23.73
CA PRO A 335 31.55 2.70 23.81
C PRO A 335 31.42 1.20 24.10
N GLU A 336 30.22 0.66 24.36
CA GLU A 336 30.03 -0.78 24.69
C GLU A 336 30.44 -1.68 23.51
N LEU A 337 30.26 -1.21 22.27
CA LEU A 337 30.69 -1.85 21.05
C LEU A 337 31.76 -1.00 20.34
N ARG A 338 32.81 -1.61 19.83
CA ARG A 338 33.84 -0.92 19.01
C ARG A 338 33.26 -0.39 17.69
N SER A 339 32.23 -1.04 17.18
CA SER A 339 31.46 -0.58 16.03
C SER A 339 29.97 -0.78 16.30
N SER A 340 29.19 0.27 16.11
CA SER A 340 27.71 0.22 16.25
C SER A 340 27.04 -0.45 15.03
N MET A 341 27.76 -0.68 13.92
CA MET A 341 27.19 -1.26 12.72
C MET A 341 27.14 -2.79 12.85
N ILE A 342 25.95 -3.33 13.11
CA ILE A 342 25.69 -4.75 13.28
C ILE A 342 25.35 -5.37 11.92
N PHE A 343 26.08 -6.42 11.53
CA PHE A 343 25.85 -7.13 10.27
C PHE A 343 25.11 -8.44 10.42
N CYS A 344 25.44 -9.21 11.45
CA CYS A 344 24.80 -10.49 11.69
C CYS A 344 24.55 -10.75 13.17
N ILE A 345 23.47 -11.44 13.46
CA ILE A 345 23.09 -11.97 14.76
C ILE A 345 22.79 -13.44 14.57
N TYR A 346 23.41 -14.28 15.38
CA TYR A 346 23.15 -15.71 15.37
C TYR A 346 22.94 -16.25 16.77
N LYS A 347 21.76 -16.88 17.02
CA LYS A 347 21.48 -17.54 18.28
C LYS A 347 22.07 -18.95 18.23
N PHE A 348 22.96 -19.24 19.15
CA PHE A 348 23.53 -20.56 19.33
C PHE A 348 23.53 -20.94 20.79
N GLN A 349 22.86 -22.03 21.14
CA GLN A 349 22.55 -22.41 22.52
C GLN A 349 21.77 -21.26 23.22
N ASP A 350 22.17 -20.85 24.42
CA ASP A 350 21.50 -19.79 25.19
C ASP A 350 22.12 -18.39 24.97
N LYS A 351 22.99 -18.24 23.98
CA LYS A 351 23.72 -16.99 23.71
C LYS A 351 23.46 -16.46 22.32
N TYR A 352 23.62 -15.16 22.17
CA TYR A 352 23.58 -14.49 20.86
C TYR A 352 24.99 -14.06 20.48
N TYR A 353 25.41 -14.44 19.29
CA TYR A 353 26.68 -14.07 18.69
C TYR A 353 26.45 -12.92 17.72
N ILE A 354 27.16 -11.81 17.92
CA ILE A 354 26.94 -10.54 17.25
C ILE A 354 28.16 -10.21 16.40
N GLY A 355 27.98 -10.17 15.10
CA GLY A 355 29.03 -9.74 14.15
C GLY A 355 28.87 -8.29 13.76
N THR A 356 29.96 -7.53 13.76
CA THR A 356 30.00 -6.11 13.47
C THR A 356 30.86 -5.76 12.26
N TYR A 357 30.67 -4.57 11.72
CA TYR A 357 31.53 -4.01 10.67
C TYR A 357 32.72 -3.27 11.29
N GLY A 358 33.87 -3.93 11.36
CA GLY A 358 35.10 -3.34 11.86
C GLY A 358 35.29 -3.33 13.38
N GLY A 359 34.34 -3.89 14.14
CA GLY A 359 34.42 -4.01 15.60
C GLY A 359 34.67 -5.44 16.09
N GLY A 360 34.72 -6.44 15.18
CA GLY A 360 34.85 -7.84 15.53
C GLY A 360 33.54 -8.47 15.93
N MET A 361 33.63 -9.47 16.80
CA MET A 361 32.51 -10.33 17.23
C MET A 361 32.28 -10.24 18.74
N TYR A 362 31.03 -10.28 19.15
CA TYR A 362 30.61 -10.22 20.56
C TYR A 362 29.68 -11.36 20.91
N ILE A 363 29.58 -11.64 22.21
CA ILE A 363 28.57 -12.51 22.80
C ILE A 363 27.63 -11.63 23.64
N PHE A 364 26.34 -11.70 23.35
CA PHE A 364 25.30 -11.06 24.14
C PHE A 364 24.55 -12.11 24.97
N ASN A 365 24.40 -11.83 26.26
CA ASN A 365 23.61 -12.62 27.19
C ASN A 365 22.31 -11.87 27.56
N PRO A 366 21.12 -12.37 27.17
CA PRO A 366 19.86 -11.70 27.45
C PRO A 366 19.45 -11.77 28.95
N ALA A 367 19.98 -12.71 29.70
CA ALA A 367 19.59 -12.89 31.10
C ALA A 367 20.00 -11.70 31.99
N ASP A 368 21.20 -11.16 31.74
CA ASP A 368 21.78 -10.07 32.54
C ASP A 368 22.00 -8.78 31.68
N LEU A 369 21.68 -8.79 30.39
CA LEU A 369 21.90 -7.71 29.44
C LEU A 369 23.38 -7.30 29.32
N THR A 370 24.28 -8.27 29.39
CA THR A 370 25.71 -8.04 29.21
C THR A 370 26.15 -8.38 27.79
N ILE A 371 27.15 -7.66 27.29
CA ILE A 371 27.80 -7.90 26.01
C ILE A 371 29.30 -7.96 26.22
N HIS A 372 29.96 -8.98 25.69
CA HIS A 372 31.38 -9.24 25.88
C HIS A 372 32.03 -9.57 24.52
N ASP A 373 33.33 -9.31 24.40
CA ASP A 373 34.12 -9.77 23.29
C ASP A 373 34.05 -11.30 23.18
N PHE A 374 33.92 -11.83 21.94
CA PHE A 374 33.91 -13.26 21.69
C PHE A 374 35.21 -13.93 22.10
N GLU A 375 36.36 -13.31 21.77
CA GLU A 375 37.69 -13.78 22.14
C GLU A 375 38.60 -12.61 22.54
N PRO A 376 38.66 -12.28 23.82
CA PRO A 376 39.47 -11.16 24.29
C PRO A 376 40.99 -11.40 24.10
N ASN A 377 41.45 -12.64 23.92
CA ASN A 377 42.83 -13.04 23.85
C ASN A 377 43.34 -13.32 22.40
N GLU A 378 42.49 -13.22 21.40
CA GLU A 378 42.91 -13.40 19.99
C GLU A 378 43.73 -12.20 19.48
N PRO A 379 44.72 -12.43 18.58
CA PRO A 379 45.48 -11.36 17.97
C PRO A 379 44.59 -10.32 17.23
N GLN A 380 45.03 -9.10 17.31
CA GLN A 380 44.36 -7.85 16.86
C GLN A 380 43.52 -7.89 15.56
N PRO A 381 43.85 -8.67 14.48
CA PRO A 381 43.08 -8.62 13.24
C PRO A 381 41.64 -9.07 13.38
N PHE A 382 41.36 -10.16 14.12
CA PHE A 382 40.00 -10.67 14.29
C PHE A 382 39.10 -9.72 15.09
N MET A 383 39.67 -9.06 16.13
CA MET A 383 38.95 -8.12 16.99
C MET A 383 38.55 -6.83 16.26
N ARG A 384 39.11 -6.53 15.11
CA ARG A 384 38.80 -5.36 14.27
C ARG A 384 38.24 -5.74 12.89
N GLY A 385 38.04 -7.06 12.65
CA GLY A 385 37.54 -7.59 11.41
C GLY A 385 36.06 -7.24 11.14
N GLN A 386 35.68 -7.37 9.90
CA GLN A 386 34.30 -7.33 9.47
C GLN A 386 33.73 -8.75 9.53
N ILE A 387 32.67 -8.95 10.28
CA ILE A 387 31.99 -10.23 10.44
C ILE A 387 30.66 -10.18 9.67
N PHE A 388 30.54 -11.01 8.64
CA PHE A 388 29.40 -10.98 7.73
C PHE A 388 28.37 -12.09 8.01
N SER A 389 28.84 -13.29 8.34
CA SER A 389 27.96 -14.44 8.57
C SER A 389 28.48 -15.31 9.73
N ILE A 390 27.57 -15.81 10.53
CA ILE A 390 27.83 -16.71 11.66
C ILE A 390 26.84 -17.84 11.59
N LYS A 391 27.29 -19.10 11.57
CA LYS A 391 26.44 -20.30 11.53
C LYS A 391 27.08 -21.42 12.34
N ALA A 392 26.25 -22.33 12.88
CA ALA A 392 26.76 -23.58 13.46
C ALA A 392 26.49 -24.75 12.51
N ASP A 393 27.43 -25.70 12.47
CA ASP A 393 27.25 -26.97 11.74
C ASP A 393 26.64 -28.06 12.66
N ALA A 394 26.36 -29.23 12.09
CA ALA A 394 25.80 -30.37 12.83
C ALA A 394 26.72 -30.96 13.91
N LYS A 395 27.99 -30.54 13.99
CA LYS A 395 28.97 -30.94 15.01
C LYS A 395 29.12 -29.88 16.10
N ASP A 396 28.20 -28.90 16.18
CA ASP A 396 28.26 -27.74 17.08
C ASP A 396 29.53 -26.89 16.89
N GLN A 397 30.08 -26.84 15.67
CA GLN A 397 31.18 -25.98 15.32
C GLN A 397 30.64 -24.65 14.78
N LEU A 398 31.17 -23.56 15.31
CA LEU A 398 30.75 -22.22 14.92
C LEU A 398 31.62 -21.72 13.75
N TRP A 399 31.00 -21.50 12.61
CA TRP A 399 31.62 -20.99 11.40
C TRP A 399 31.39 -19.51 11.25
N ILE A 400 32.45 -18.77 10.96
CA ILE A 400 32.44 -17.31 10.93
C ILE A 400 33.03 -16.82 9.62
N GLY A 401 32.22 -16.18 8.81
CA GLY A 401 32.60 -15.55 7.55
C GLY A 401 33.05 -14.11 7.78
N THR A 402 34.24 -13.78 7.33
CA THR A 402 34.89 -12.49 7.60
C THR A 402 35.56 -11.88 6.36
N SER A 403 36.02 -10.62 6.49
CA SER A 403 36.90 -9.99 5.50
C SER A 403 38.31 -10.60 5.44
N MET A 404 38.65 -11.50 6.35
CA MET A 404 39.96 -12.14 6.47
C MET A 404 39.91 -13.65 6.20
N GLY A 405 38.80 -14.14 5.64
CA GLY A 405 38.59 -15.55 5.36
C GLY A 405 37.51 -16.17 6.24
N LEU A 406 37.55 -17.51 6.30
CA LEU A 406 36.57 -18.35 6.98
C LEU A 406 37.18 -18.97 8.23
N TYR A 407 36.61 -18.72 9.37
CA TYR A 407 37.05 -19.28 10.66
C TYR A 407 36.09 -20.36 11.13
N CYS A 408 36.62 -21.36 11.84
CA CYS A 408 35.84 -22.38 12.49
C CYS A 408 36.29 -22.55 13.95
N TYR A 409 35.32 -22.49 14.87
CA TYR A 409 35.53 -22.58 16.31
C TYR A 409 34.74 -23.75 16.90
N LYS A 410 35.29 -24.38 17.94
CA LYS A 410 34.61 -25.35 18.78
C LYS A 410 34.99 -25.12 20.23
N ASP A 411 33.98 -25.10 21.10
CA ASP A 411 34.15 -24.85 22.53
C ASP A 411 35.01 -23.61 22.86
N GLY A 412 34.74 -22.51 22.08
CA GLY A 412 35.45 -21.25 22.21
C GLY A 412 36.91 -21.25 21.70
N LYS A 413 37.40 -22.33 21.10
CA LYS A 413 38.73 -22.43 20.54
C LYS A 413 38.70 -22.46 19.02
N ARG A 414 39.55 -21.68 18.37
CA ARG A 414 39.73 -21.73 16.93
C ARG A 414 40.35 -23.07 16.53
N ILE A 415 39.65 -23.82 15.68
CA ILE A 415 40.14 -25.11 15.16
C ILE A 415 40.63 -25.01 13.73
N LYS A 416 40.05 -24.09 12.92
CA LYS A 416 40.47 -23.91 11.51
C LYS A 416 40.36 -22.43 11.13
N HIS A 417 41.25 -22.02 10.19
CA HIS A 417 41.18 -20.74 9.51
C HIS A 417 41.53 -20.96 8.03
N TYR A 418 40.59 -20.75 7.15
CA TYR A 418 40.73 -20.91 5.71
C TYR A 418 40.84 -19.54 5.04
N THR A 419 41.81 -19.45 4.13
CA THR A 419 42.05 -18.31 3.25
C THR A 419 42.30 -18.82 1.83
N SER A 420 42.31 -17.97 0.82
CA SER A 420 42.67 -18.32 -0.54
C SER A 420 44.10 -18.81 -0.67
N ALA A 421 44.99 -18.43 0.26
CA ALA A 421 46.40 -18.86 0.26
C ALA A 421 46.59 -20.28 0.81
N ASN A 422 45.71 -20.79 1.69
CA ASN A 422 45.90 -22.09 2.35
C ASN A 422 44.82 -23.12 2.03
N SER A 423 43.84 -22.77 1.20
CA SER A 423 42.68 -23.64 0.90
C SER A 423 42.09 -23.34 -0.47
N LYS A 424 41.00 -24.03 -0.81
CA LYS A 424 40.16 -23.77 -1.99
C LYS A 424 39.13 -22.67 -1.78
N LEU A 425 39.21 -21.88 -0.71
CA LEU A 425 38.37 -20.72 -0.50
C LEU A 425 38.63 -19.67 -1.58
N PRO A 426 37.63 -19.23 -2.36
CA PRO A 426 37.85 -18.13 -3.30
C PRO A 426 38.24 -16.83 -2.57
N GLU A 427 38.98 -15.97 -3.27
CA GLU A 427 39.48 -14.71 -2.71
C GLU A 427 38.34 -13.74 -2.37
N GLY A 428 38.56 -12.91 -1.34
CA GLY A 428 37.67 -11.84 -0.92
C GLY A 428 36.90 -12.12 0.38
N ASN A 429 35.95 -11.25 0.66
CA ASN A 429 35.12 -11.34 1.85
C ASN A 429 34.21 -12.56 1.80
N VAL A 430 34.02 -13.25 2.91
CA VAL A 430 33.07 -14.36 3.06
C VAL A 430 31.75 -13.79 3.53
N TYR A 431 30.78 -13.63 2.62
CA TYR A 431 29.52 -12.95 2.88
C TYR A 431 28.44 -13.84 3.48
N GLU A 432 28.33 -15.10 3.01
CA GLU A 432 27.30 -16.02 3.47
C GLU A 432 27.88 -17.42 3.70
N ILE A 433 27.38 -18.05 4.73
CA ILE A 433 27.60 -19.45 5.08
C ILE A 433 26.21 -20.09 5.20
N TYR A 434 25.96 -21.13 4.42
CA TYR A 434 24.70 -21.86 4.46
C TYR A 434 24.98 -23.36 4.59
N PHE A 435 24.35 -24.03 5.54
CA PHE A 435 24.43 -25.49 5.67
C PHE A 435 23.14 -26.10 5.14
N ASP A 436 23.21 -26.96 4.14
CA ASP A 436 22.09 -27.68 3.57
C ASP A 436 21.66 -28.86 4.44
N SER A 437 20.53 -29.49 4.11
CA SER A 437 20.00 -30.66 4.82
C SER A 437 20.93 -31.89 4.81
N THR A 438 21.90 -31.92 3.91
CA THR A 438 22.97 -32.95 3.86
C THR A 438 24.21 -32.56 4.65
N HIS A 439 24.15 -31.44 5.38
CA HIS A 439 25.24 -30.85 6.17
C HIS A 439 26.45 -30.35 5.38
N LYS A 440 26.31 -30.17 4.07
CA LYS A 440 27.34 -29.48 3.26
C LYS A 440 27.24 -27.98 3.54
N GLY A 441 28.40 -27.34 3.69
CA GLY A 441 28.47 -25.90 3.90
C GLY A 441 28.71 -25.16 2.56
N TRP A 442 27.75 -24.32 2.14
CA TRP A 442 27.87 -23.43 0.99
C TRP A 442 28.50 -22.13 1.45
N ILE A 443 29.70 -21.84 0.95
CA ILE A 443 30.52 -20.69 1.39
C ILE A 443 30.62 -19.71 0.22
N CYS A 444 29.97 -18.57 0.37
CA CYS A 444 29.89 -17.54 -0.66
C CYS A 444 30.87 -16.41 -0.36
N THR A 445 31.70 -16.09 -1.34
CA THR A 445 32.70 -15.01 -1.25
C THR A 445 32.44 -13.92 -2.29
N GLU A 446 33.28 -12.88 -2.24
CA GLU A 446 33.23 -11.80 -3.23
C GLU A 446 33.52 -12.28 -4.66
N ASN A 447 34.41 -13.27 -4.80
CA ASN A 447 34.88 -13.76 -6.09
C ASN A 447 34.47 -15.21 -6.37
N GLY A 448 33.29 -15.62 -5.89
CA GLY A 448 32.71 -16.91 -6.14
C GLY A 448 32.34 -17.68 -4.88
N MET A 449 32.20 -19.00 -5.00
CA MET A 449 31.80 -19.87 -3.91
C MET A 449 32.57 -21.19 -3.90
N CYS A 450 32.59 -21.83 -2.74
CA CYS A 450 33.03 -23.20 -2.55
C CYS A 450 32.12 -23.97 -1.62
N ILE A 451 32.26 -25.29 -1.57
CA ILE A 451 31.47 -26.16 -0.68
C ILE A 451 32.38 -26.76 0.37
N TRP A 452 32.00 -26.64 1.63
CA TRP A 452 32.53 -27.43 2.73
C TRP A 452 31.88 -28.81 2.70
N ASP A 453 32.70 -29.84 2.52
CA ASP A 453 32.27 -31.24 2.54
C ASP A 453 32.60 -31.85 3.91
N PRO A 454 31.59 -32.19 4.74
CA PRO A 454 31.82 -32.75 6.07
C PRO A 454 32.44 -34.14 6.06
N SER A 455 32.34 -34.87 4.94
CA SER A 455 32.92 -36.22 4.81
C SER A 455 34.43 -36.21 4.60
N SER A 456 34.93 -35.25 3.80
CA SER A 456 36.36 -35.06 3.54
C SER A 456 36.98 -33.97 4.40
N GLU A 457 36.19 -33.26 5.20
CA GLU A 457 36.59 -32.10 6.00
C GLU A 457 37.42 -31.06 5.24
N SER A 458 37.04 -30.82 3.97
CA SER A 458 37.76 -29.94 3.08
C SER A 458 36.83 -29.04 2.26
N LEU A 459 37.39 -27.91 1.79
CA LEU A 459 36.70 -27.01 0.85
C LEU A 459 36.92 -27.50 -0.58
N LYS A 460 35.85 -27.54 -1.40
CA LYS A 460 35.88 -28.02 -2.79
C LYS A 460 35.29 -26.97 -3.73
N THR A 461 35.89 -26.83 -4.91
CA THR A 461 35.40 -25.98 -6.03
C THR A 461 35.23 -26.77 -7.32
N ASP A 462 35.74 -27.97 -7.38
CA ASP A 462 35.81 -28.86 -8.55
C ASP A 462 34.58 -29.75 -8.74
N ILE A 463 33.56 -29.55 -7.89
CA ILE A 463 32.29 -30.29 -7.94
C ILE A 463 31.20 -29.56 -8.70
N PHE A 464 31.44 -28.33 -9.10
CA PHE A 464 30.46 -27.53 -9.81
C PHE A 464 30.44 -27.88 -11.31
N PRO A 465 29.28 -28.00 -11.96
CA PRO A 465 29.16 -28.10 -13.41
C PRO A 465 29.83 -26.90 -14.10
N GLU A 466 30.35 -27.10 -15.35
CA GLU A 466 31.05 -26.04 -16.10
C GLU A 466 30.18 -24.77 -16.31
N ASN A 467 28.87 -24.93 -16.46
CA ASN A 467 27.92 -23.85 -16.66
C ASN A 467 27.36 -23.27 -15.36
N PHE A 468 27.87 -23.72 -14.20
CA PHE A 468 27.41 -23.22 -12.93
C PHE A 468 28.07 -21.89 -12.55
N ILE A 469 27.32 -21.04 -11.81
CA ILE A 469 27.72 -19.68 -11.44
C ILE A 469 28.72 -19.59 -10.28
N HIS A 470 29.49 -20.64 -9.99
CA HIS A 470 30.39 -20.70 -8.84
C HIS A 470 31.51 -19.65 -8.84
N LYS A 471 31.77 -18.99 -9.98
CA LYS A 471 32.71 -17.86 -10.10
C LYS A 471 32.03 -16.49 -9.99
N GLU A 472 30.71 -16.45 -9.94
CA GLU A 472 30.00 -15.23 -9.74
C GLU A 472 29.86 -14.92 -8.23
N LYS A 473 29.69 -13.67 -7.88
CA LYS A 473 29.39 -13.27 -6.50
C LYS A 473 27.96 -13.69 -6.16
N ILE A 474 27.84 -14.67 -5.29
CA ILE A 474 26.56 -15.15 -4.76
C ILE A 474 26.32 -14.52 -3.40
N ARG A 475 25.15 -13.92 -3.20
CA ARG A 475 24.79 -13.28 -1.94
C ARG A 475 23.95 -14.16 -1.04
N VAL A 476 23.10 -15.01 -1.61
CA VAL A 476 22.15 -15.82 -0.88
C VAL A 476 22.14 -17.23 -1.44
N VAL A 477 22.16 -18.20 -0.53
CA VAL A 477 21.87 -19.61 -0.80
C VAL A 477 20.72 -20.03 0.10
N TYR A 478 19.74 -20.73 -0.45
CA TYR A 478 18.58 -21.18 0.28
C TYR A 478 18.13 -22.55 -0.21
N GLU A 479 17.77 -23.47 0.69
CA GLU A 479 17.17 -24.76 0.39
C GLU A 479 15.68 -24.72 0.76
N ASP A 480 14.80 -25.09 -0.16
CA ASP A 480 13.37 -25.18 0.12
C ASP A 480 12.99 -26.53 0.73
N SER A 481 11.74 -26.69 1.14
CA SER A 481 11.21 -27.92 1.73
C SER A 481 11.16 -29.12 0.77
N ASP A 482 11.30 -28.88 -0.53
CA ASP A 482 11.38 -29.92 -1.59
C ASP A 482 12.85 -30.25 -1.94
N HIS A 483 13.81 -29.74 -1.16
CA HIS A 483 15.26 -29.93 -1.33
C HIS A 483 15.82 -29.34 -2.63
N ASN A 484 15.24 -28.27 -3.15
CA ASN A 484 15.85 -27.48 -4.21
C ASN A 484 16.68 -26.35 -3.59
N LEU A 485 17.84 -26.12 -4.19
CA LEU A 485 18.74 -25.03 -3.84
C LEU A 485 18.50 -23.84 -4.74
N TYR A 486 18.40 -22.68 -4.15
CA TYR A 486 18.24 -21.39 -4.81
C TYR A 486 19.46 -20.52 -4.56
N PHE A 487 19.97 -19.89 -5.62
CA PHE A 487 21.14 -19.02 -5.56
C PHE A 487 20.78 -17.65 -6.12
N LEU A 488 21.04 -16.60 -5.36
CA LEU A 488 20.89 -15.23 -5.82
C LEU A 488 22.27 -14.61 -6.07
N PRO A 489 22.66 -14.43 -7.33
CA PRO A 489 23.90 -13.74 -7.67
C PRO A 489 23.74 -12.22 -7.46
N ASP A 490 24.91 -11.55 -7.38
CA ASP A 490 25.00 -10.09 -7.37
C ASP A 490 24.76 -9.59 -8.80
N LYS A 491 23.59 -9.13 -9.15
CA LYS A 491 23.16 -8.80 -10.50
C LYS A 491 22.98 -10.01 -11.43
N GLY A 492 21.79 -10.45 -11.55
CA GLY A 492 21.41 -11.48 -12.49
C GLY A 492 20.25 -12.33 -12.02
N SER A 493 19.80 -13.18 -12.93
CA SER A 493 18.68 -14.06 -12.68
C SER A 493 19.00 -15.12 -11.65
N MET A 494 18.04 -15.45 -10.81
CA MET A 494 18.11 -16.52 -9.82
C MET A 494 18.44 -17.86 -10.48
N CYS A 495 19.27 -18.65 -9.83
CA CYS A 495 19.61 -20.00 -10.27
C CYS A 495 19.00 -21.04 -9.31
N ILE A 496 18.62 -22.18 -9.86
CA ILE A 496 17.97 -23.27 -9.13
C ILE A 496 18.71 -24.56 -9.43
N SER A 497 18.94 -25.38 -8.41
CA SER A 497 19.56 -26.69 -8.55
C SER A 497 18.96 -27.68 -7.55
N ASP A 498 19.18 -28.97 -7.78
CA ASP A 498 19.02 -29.99 -6.75
C ASP A 498 20.27 -30.06 -5.84
N LEU A 499 20.19 -30.74 -4.69
CA LEU A 499 21.30 -30.92 -3.75
C LEU A 499 22.51 -31.66 -4.36
N SER A 500 22.29 -32.42 -5.41
CA SER A 500 23.37 -33.14 -6.14
C SER A 500 24.03 -32.34 -7.21
N MET A 501 23.53 -31.12 -7.50
CA MET A 501 23.98 -30.26 -8.60
C MET A 501 23.81 -30.89 -10.00
N SER A 502 22.95 -31.92 -10.12
CA SER A 502 22.69 -32.63 -11.38
C SER A 502 21.69 -31.92 -12.27
N ARG A 503 20.82 -31.09 -11.70
CA ARG A 503 19.80 -30.31 -12.40
C ARG A 503 19.99 -28.84 -12.11
N PHE A 504 20.73 -28.15 -12.95
CA PHE A 504 20.95 -26.73 -12.82
C PHE A 504 20.19 -25.96 -13.90
N ARG A 505 19.46 -24.94 -13.50
CA ARG A 505 18.83 -23.98 -14.41
C ARG A 505 18.99 -22.55 -13.90
N ARG A 506 19.19 -21.62 -14.80
CA ARG A 506 19.09 -20.19 -14.57
C ARG A 506 17.72 -19.74 -15.05
N LEU A 507 17.03 -18.90 -14.29
CA LEU A 507 15.78 -18.31 -14.77
C LEU A 507 16.06 -17.40 -15.97
N GLN A 508 15.08 -17.30 -16.86
CA GLN A 508 15.18 -16.46 -18.06
C GLN A 508 15.50 -15.00 -17.70
N PRO A 509 16.26 -14.28 -18.56
CA PRO A 509 16.61 -12.87 -18.30
C PRO A 509 15.43 -11.93 -18.09
N ASP A 510 14.28 -12.20 -18.70
CA ASP A 510 13.08 -11.36 -18.64
C ASP A 510 12.29 -11.47 -17.33
N THR A 511 12.87 -12.10 -16.30
CA THR A 511 12.19 -12.17 -15.01
C THR A 511 12.25 -10.82 -14.27
N GLN A 512 11.27 -10.57 -13.43
CA GLN A 512 11.19 -9.35 -12.60
C GLN A 512 12.40 -9.17 -11.66
N LEU A 513 13.27 -10.17 -11.53
CA LEU A 513 14.49 -10.12 -10.71
C LEU A 513 15.72 -9.62 -11.48
N GLU A 514 15.66 -9.46 -12.81
CA GLU A 514 16.81 -9.05 -13.60
C GLU A 514 17.32 -7.66 -13.20
N GLY A 515 18.65 -7.54 -13.09
CA GLY A 515 19.31 -6.30 -12.71
C GLY A 515 19.13 -5.90 -11.23
N LYS A 516 18.52 -6.74 -10.39
CA LYS A 516 18.33 -6.49 -8.97
C LYS A 516 19.25 -7.37 -8.13
N ASP A 517 19.78 -6.78 -7.07
CA ASP A 517 20.59 -7.53 -6.11
C ASP A 517 19.67 -8.31 -5.18
N GLY A 518 19.78 -9.63 -5.13
CA GLY A 518 19.06 -10.46 -4.18
C GLY A 518 19.58 -10.27 -2.75
N MET A 519 18.66 -10.13 -1.81
CA MET A 519 18.96 -9.86 -0.40
C MET A 519 18.63 -11.02 0.52
N PHE A 520 17.56 -11.73 0.26
CA PHE A 520 17.15 -12.92 1.01
C PHE A 520 16.14 -13.78 0.25
N ILE A 521 15.99 -15.02 0.69
CA ILE A 521 14.93 -15.94 0.31
C ILE A 521 14.34 -16.57 1.57
N LEU A 522 13.03 -16.78 1.59
CA LEU A 522 12.31 -17.55 2.62
C LEU A 522 11.13 -18.28 1.98
N GLU A 523 10.95 -19.55 2.28
CA GLU A 523 9.73 -20.29 1.93
C GLU A 523 8.64 -20.07 2.97
N ASP A 524 7.42 -19.82 2.52
CA ASP A 524 6.26 -19.69 3.41
C ASP A 524 5.49 -21.03 3.59
N ASP A 525 4.47 -21.00 4.46
CA ASP A 525 3.64 -22.18 4.76
C ASP A 525 2.87 -22.71 3.53
N GLU A 526 2.69 -21.91 2.47
CA GLU A 526 2.09 -22.32 1.19
C GLU A 526 3.12 -22.82 0.17
N LYS A 527 4.39 -22.96 0.58
CA LYS A 527 5.52 -23.38 -0.24
C LYS A 527 5.91 -22.43 -1.36
N TRP A 528 5.55 -21.17 -1.25
CA TRP A 528 6.02 -20.10 -2.12
C TRP A 528 7.27 -19.47 -1.53
N LEU A 529 8.08 -18.85 -2.38
CA LEU A 529 9.31 -18.18 -1.96
C LEU A 529 9.13 -16.68 -1.89
N TRP A 530 9.41 -16.08 -0.75
CA TRP A 530 9.60 -14.65 -0.60
C TRP A 530 11.02 -14.28 -0.93
N ILE A 531 11.20 -13.37 -1.89
CA ILE A 531 12.49 -12.92 -2.40
C ILE A 531 12.59 -11.42 -2.21
N GLY A 532 13.44 -11.00 -1.26
CA GLY A 532 13.76 -9.58 -1.06
C GLY A 532 14.92 -9.15 -1.94
N THR A 533 14.82 -7.95 -2.50
CA THR A 533 15.85 -7.36 -3.36
C THR A 533 16.20 -5.94 -2.93
N ASN A 534 17.22 -5.34 -3.54
CA ASN A 534 17.51 -3.92 -3.39
C ASN A 534 16.46 -3.01 -4.08
N ASN A 535 15.48 -3.59 -4.79
CA ASN A 535 14.40 -2.85 -5.45
C ASN A 535 13.13 -3.70 -5.55
N GLY A 536 12.52 -3.99 -4.40
CA GLY A 536 11.23 -4.66 -4.27
C GLY A 536 11.28 -5.99 -3.54
N LEU A 537 10.09 -6.44 -3.15
CA LEU A 537 9.81 -7.75 -2.57
C LEU A 537 8.94 -8.53 -3.55
N TYR A 538 9.27 -9.79 -3.73
CA TYR A 538 8.56 -10.68 -4.66
C TYR A 538 8.15 -11.96 -3.95
N ARG A 539 7.00 -12.50 -4.33
CA ARG A 539 6.56 -13.84 -3.95
C ARG A 539 6.52 -14.71 -5.20
N TYR A 540 7.25 -15.82 -5.20
CA TYR A 540 7.48 -16.69 -6.36
C TYR A 540 6.86 -18.07 -6.15
N ASP A 541 6.07 -18.55 -7.12
CA ASP A 541 5.35 -19.83 -7.08
C ASP A 541 6.21 -21.05 -7.40
N LYS A 542 7.54 -20.88 -7.56
CA LYS A 542 8.54 -21.90 -7.98
C LYS A 542 8.36 -22.39 -9.42
N LYS A 543 7.43 -21.81 -10.18
CA LYS A 543 7.21 -22.11 -11.59
C LYS A 543 7.64 -20.94 -12.46
N GLU A 544 6.76 -19.97 -12.67
CA GLU A 544 7.04 -18.81 -13.54
C GLU A 544 6.46 -17.50 -13.00
N THR A 545 5.58 -17.56 -11.98
CA THR A 545 4.85 -16.40 -11.50
C THR A 545 5.58 -15.68 -10.38
N PHE A 546 5.90 -14.39 -10.58
CA PHE A 546 6.40 -13.48 -9.56
C PHE A 546 5.31 -12.46 -9.23
N ILE A 547 4.94 -12.36 -7.96
CA ILE A 547 4.00 -11.36 -7.45
C ILE A 547 4.81 -10.29 -6.75
N PRO A 548 4.84 -9.04 -7.25
CA PRO A 548 5.53 -7.94 -6.60
C PRO A 548 4.73 -7.40 -5.41
N TYR A 549 5.43 -6.91 -4.39
CA TYR A 549 4.88 -6.22 -3.23
C TYR A 549 5.59 -4.90 -3.02
N ASN A 550 4.86 -3.86 -2.62
CA ASN A 550 5.36 -2.50 -2.54
C ASN A 550 4.78 -1.71 -1.35
N PHE A 551 4.89 -0.38 -1.36
CA PHE A 551 4.40 0.49 -0.29
C PHE A 551 2.88 0.41 -0.06
N ILE A 552 2.09 0.03 -1.06
CA ILE A 552 0.64 -0.15 -0.94
C ILE A 552 0.32 -1.34 -0.04
N ASP A 553 1.16 -2.37 -0.09
CA ASP A 553 1.07 -3.54 0.77
C ASP A 553 1.55 -3.25 2.20
N GLY A 554 2.02 -2.02 2.47
CA GLY A 554 2.53 -1.58 3.77
C GLY A 554 4.05 -1.64 3.91
N ILE A 555 4.79 -1.86 2.81
CA ILE A 555 6.25 -1.89 2.80
C ILE A 555 6.78 -0.45 2.75
N PRO A 556 7.55 0.02 3.76
CA PRO A 556 7.95 1.42 3.87
C PRO A 556 9.06 1.83 2.89
N SER A 557 9.73 0.87 2.25
CA SER A 557 10.76 1.11 1.23
C SER A 557 10.94 -0.12 0.36
N SER A 558 11.21 0.07 -0.92
CA SER A 558 11.55 -1.02 -1.85
C SER A 558 12.94 -1.62 -1.61
N ILE A 559 13.76 -0.99 -0.77
CA ILE A 559 15.15 -1.42 -0.51
C ILE A 559 15.18 -2.37 0.69
N PHE A 560 15.33 -3.65 0.44
CA PHE A 560 15.58 -4.66 1.46
C PHE A 560 17.07 -4.78 1.77
N THR A 561 17.39 -5.36 2.90
CA THR A 561 18.76 -5.52 3.38
C THR A 561 19.16 -7.00 3.39
N LEU A 562 20.45 -7.31 3.50
CA LEU A 562 20.95 -8.67 3.70
C LEU A 562 20.61 -9.17 5.12
N CYS A 563 19.32 -9.18 5.43
CA CYS A 563 18.76 -9.62 6.69
C CYS A 563 17.92 -10.87 6.42
N PRO A 564 18.41 -12.07 6.72
CA PRO A 564 17.60 -13.27 6.57
C PRO A 564 16.29 -13.13 7.33
N PRO A 565 15.13 -13.32 6.66
CA PRO A 565 13.85 -13.22 7.33
C PRO A 565 13.66 -14.37 8.32
N ILE A 566 12.83 -14.13 9.33
CA ILE A 566 12.51 -15.11 10.37
C ILE A 566 11.00 -15.26 10.46
N GLN A 567 10.51 -16.49 10.48
CA GLN A 567 9.15 -16.78 10.82
C GLN A 567 9.09 -17.09 12.34
N ASP A 568 8.23 -16.36 13.07
CA ASP A 568 8.02 -16.60 14.50
C ASP A 568 7.00 -17.72 14.74
N GLN A 569 6.83 -18.12 16.00
CA GLN A 569 5.91 -19.20 16.39
C GLN A 569 4.43 -18.86 16.13
N GLN A 570 4.10 -17.59 15.99
CA GLN A 570 2.75 -17.11 15.67
C GLN A 570 2.48 -17.10 14.16
N GLY A 571 3.50 -17.40 13.36
CA GLY A 571 3.43 -17.40 11.89
C GLY A 571 3.68 -16.03 11.26
N ASN A 572 4.13 -15.03 12.03
CA ASN A 572 4.56 -13.77 11.45
C ASN A 572 5.92 -13.94 10.77
N ILE A 573 6.04 -13.39 9.57
CA ILE A 573 7.31 -13.30 8.86
C ILE A 573 7.90 -11.91 9.09
N TRP A 574 9.10 -11.87 9.66
CA TRP A 574 9.84 -10.65 9.99
C TRP A 574 10.96 -10.42 8.97
N MET A 575 11.12 -9.18 8.49
CA MET A 575 12.08 -8.82 7.43
C MET A 575 12.77 -7.50 7.74
N GLY A 576 14.06 -7.41 7.41
CA GLY A 576 14.82 -6.17 7.49
C GLY A 576 14.66 -5.31 6.23
N ASN A 577 14.41 -4.03 6.43
CA ASN A 577 14.23 -3.04 5.38
C ASN A 577 15.10 -1.80 5.68
N SER A 578 15.38 -0.99 4.66
CA SER A 578 16.16 0.25 4.82
C SER A 578 15.52 1.30 5.72
N LYS A 579 14.21 1.20 5.94
CA LYS A 579 13.41 2.09 6.81
C LYS A 579 13.08 1.48 8.17
N GLY A 580 13.39 0.20 8.40
CA GLY A 580 13.11 -0.44 9.68
C GLY A 580 12.85 -1.93 9.61
N LEU A 581 12.27 -2.44 10.68
CA LEU A 581 11.80 -3.82 10.79
C LEU A 581 10.34 -3.89 10.36
N ILE A 582 10.05 -4.74 9.40
CA ILE A 582 8.68 -5.02 8.97
C ILE A 582 8.28 -6.46 9.29
N TYR A 583 6.99 -6.68 9.47
CA TYR A 583 6.43 -8.01 9.65
C TYR A 583 5.08 -8.14 8.97
N MET A 584 4.70 -9.37 8.66
CA MET A 584 3.37 -9.72 8.19
C MET A 584 2.87 -10.98 8.87
N ASN A 585 1.55 -11.08 9.09
CA ASN A 585 0.88 -12.31 9.50
C ASN A 585 0.13 -12.90 8.31
N PHE A 586 0.72 -13.90 7.70
CA PHE A 586 0.16 -14.52 6.50
C PHE A 586 -1.17 -15.24 6.77
N LYS A 587 -1.33 -15.85 7.95
CA LYS A 587 -2.54 -16.62 8.31
C LYS A 587 -3.75 -15.73 8.57
N GLU A 588 -3.55 -14.55 9.15
CA GLU A 588 -4.64 -13.60 9.40
C GLU A 588 -5.03 -12.84 8.13
N ASN A 589 -4.11 -12.65 7.18
CA ASN A 589 -4.30 -11.87 5.97
C ASN A 589 -4.65 -12.70 4.73
N ASN A 590 -4.99 -13.98 4.89
CA ASN A 590 -5.27 -14.93 3.79
C ASN A 590 -6.54 -14.59 2.97
N GLN A 591 -7.17 -13.44 3.20
CA GLN A 591 -8.21 -12.83 2.35
C GLN A 591 -7.63 -11.76 1.40
N MET A 592 -6.47 -12.01 0.81
CA MET A 592 -6.01 -11.17 -0.30
C MET A 592 -7.04 -11.22 -1.43
N LYS A 593 -7.82 -10.17 -1.54
CA LYS A 593 -8.56 -9.90 -2.76
C LYS A 593 -7.53 -9.70 -3.88
N ARG A 594 -7.36 -10.69 -4.71
CA ARG A 594 -6.71 -10.49 -6.01
C ARG A 594 -7.60 -9.54 -6.79
N TYR A 595 -7.17 -8.30 -6.92
CA TYR A 595 -7.88 -7.35 -7.76
C TYR A 595 -7.69 -7.81 -9.20
N THR A 596 -8.80 -8.18 -9.85
CA THR A 596 -8.82 -8.34 -11.30
C THR A 596 -9.10 -6.97 -11.90
N TYR A 597 -8.16 -6.44 -12.63
CA TYR A 597 -8.31 -5.17 -13.32
C TYR A 597 -8.88 -5.44 -14.72
N PRO A 598 -10.15 -5.06 -15.01
CA PRO A 598 -10.70 -5.25 -16.34
C PRO A 598 -9.99 -4.29 -17.30
N LEU A 599 -9.37 -4.85 -18.34
CA LEU A 599 -8.80 -4.04 -19.41
C LEU A 599 -9.93 -3.42 -20.24
N THR A 600 -9.89 -2.11 -20.40
CA THR A 600 -10.89 -1.35 -21.16
C THR A 600 -10.21 -0.48 -22.21
N ILE A 601 -10.71 -0.52 -23.45
CA ILE A 601 -10.32 0.46 -24.48
C ILE A 601 -11.07 1.76 -24.17
N THR A 602 -10.33 2.81 -23.87
CA THR A 602 -10.89 4.09 -23.39
C THR A 602 -11.20 5.07 -24.50
N ASP A 603 -10.40 5.08 -25.56
CA ASP A 603 -10.60 5.92 -26.76
C ASP A 603 -10.01 5.24 -28.00
N ILE A 604 -10.62 5.46 -29.16
CA ILE A 604 -10.12 5.02 -30.46
C ILE A 604 -10.03 6.25 -31.37
N TYR A 605 -8.90 6.44 -32.00
CA TYR A 605 -8.68 7.52 -32.97
C TYR A 605 -8.44 6.92 -34.35
N VAL A 606 -9.10 7.47 -35.36
CA VAL A 606 -8.95 7.13 -36.76
C VAL A 606 -8.35 8.36 -37.47
N ASN A 607 -7.18 8.23 -38.09
CA ASN A 607 -6.43 9.33 -38.71
C ASN A 607 -6.30 10.57 -37.78
N GLY A 608 -6.06 10.34 -36.49
CA GLY A 608 -5.92 11.38 -35.47
C GLY A 608 -7.22 12.06 -35.02
N LYS A 609 -8.38 11.64 -35.55
CA LYS A 609 -9.69 12.10 -35.09
C LYS A 609 -10.33 11.04 -34.23
N LYS A 610 -10.90 11.45 -33.07
CA LYS A 610 -11.60 10.55 -32.18
C LYS A 610 -12.77 9.86 -32.89
N SER A 611 -12.81 8.54 -32.84
CA SER A 611 -13.94 7.77 -33.35
C SER A 611 -15.10 7.86 -32.34
N LEU A 612 -16.34 7.92 -32.83
CA LEU A 612 -17.54 8.11 -32.02
C LEU A 612 -17.98 6.88 -31.21
N HIS A 613 -17.14 5.83 -31.08
CA HIS A 613 -17.57 4.62 -30.38
C HIS A 613 -17.06 4.61 -28.96
N PRO A 614 -17.98 4.34 -28.03
CA PRO A 614 -17.69 4.37 -26.60
C PRO A 614 -16.97 3.10 -26.16
N VAL A 615 -16.43 3.21 -24.99
CA VAL A 615 -15.98 2.19 -24.06
C VAL A 615 -16.50 0.79 -24.43
N ILE A 616 -15.58 -0.08 -24.79
CA ILE A 616 -15.88 -1.48 -25.04
C ILE A 616 -15.93 -2.19 -23.70
N GLU A 617 -17.13 -2.51 -23.25
CA GLU A 617 -17.32 -3.42 -22.12
C GLU A 617 -16.75 -4.80 -22.48
N SER A 618 -16.05 -5.41 -21.54
CA SER A 618 -15.51 -6.76 -21.62
C SER A 618 -16.53 -7.74 -22.24
N GLY A 619 -16.21 -8.27 -23.41
CA GLY A 619 -17.00 -9.30 -24.09
C GLY A 619 -17.82 -8.87 -25.32
N LYS A 620 -17.89 -7.58 -25.66
CA LYS A 620 -18.46 -7.12 -26.94
C LYS A 620 -17.38 -6.43 -27.74
N VAL A 621 -16.99 -6.99 -28.87
CA VAL A 621 -16.07 -6.35 -29.81
C VAL A 621 -16.91 -5.48 -30.74
N PRO A 622 -16.81 -4.13 -30.70
CA PRO A 622 -17.50 -3.30 -31.68
C PRO A 622 -16.81 -3.46 -33.03
N GLU A 623 -17.60 -3.62 -34.04
CA GLU A 623 -17.15 -3.61 -35.41
C GLU A 623 -16.98 -2.14 -35.86
N ILE A 624 -15.77 -1.74 -36.22
CA ILE A 624 -15.50 -0.41 -36.75
C ILE A 624 -15.36 -0.54 -38.26
N GLN A 625 -16.26 0.08 -39.02
CA GLN A 625 -16.15 0.15 -40.47
C GLN A 625 -15.26 1.31 -40.86
N LEU A 626 -14.18 1.02 -41.59
CA LEU A 626 -13.19 1.98 -42.02
C LEU A 626 -13.21 2.11 -43.54
N GLU A 627 -13.07 3.32 -44.04
CA GLU A 627 -12.79 3.58 -45.47
C GLU A 627 -11.34 3.25 -45.78
N SER A 628 -11.02 3.00 -47.05
CA SER A 628 -9.65 2.63 -47.49
C SER A 628 -8.58 3.69 -47.18
N SER A 629 -8.99 4.93 -46.94
CA SER A 629 -8.13 6.04 -46.52
C SER A 629 -7.93 6.14 -44.98
N GLN A 630 -8.67 5.36 -44.20
CA GLN A 630 -8.69 5.39 -42.74
C GLN A 630 -7.84 4.25 -42.19
N ASN A 631 -6.55 4.28 -42.44
CA ASN A 631 -5.61 3.21 -42.14
C ASN A 631 -4.67 3.50 -40.95
N ASN A 632 -4.83 4.64 -40.30
CA ASN A 632 -4.06 4.98 -39.09
C ASN A 632 -4.99 4.95 -37.87
N LEU A 633 -4.82 3.95 -37.03
CA LEU A 633 -5.60 3.71 -35.81
C LEU A 633 -4.74 3.92 -34.58
N THR A 634 -5.27 4.60 -33.58
CA THR A 634 -4.66 4.71 -32.25
C THR A 634 -5.66 4.28 -31.22
N PHE A 635 -5.30 3.29 -30.41
CA PHE A 635 -6.09 2.77 -29.31
C PHE A 635 -5.53 3.30 -27.99
N HIS A 636 -6.39 3.87 -27.16
CA HIS A 636 -6.09 4.12 -25.78
C HIS A 636 -6.80 3.08 -24.93
N PHE A 637 -6.10 2.52 -23.94
CA PHE A 637 -6.65 1.51 -23.06
C PHE A 637 -6.15 1.73 -21.63
N SER A 638 -6.89 1.21 -20.65
CA SER A 638 -6.53 1.26 -19.24
C SER A 638 -7.04 0.02 -18.50
N GLY A 639 -6.27 -0.45 -17.54
CA GLY A 639 -6.71 -1.42 -16.55
C GLY A 639 -7.30 -0.77 -15.30
N PHE A 640 -7.45 0.55 -15.26
CA PHE A 640 -7.95 1.34 -14.13
C PHE A 640 -7.30 1.00 -12.79
N THR A 641 -6.04 0.58 -12.82
CA THR A 641 -5.27 0.38 -11.61
C THR A 641 -4.76 1.72 -11.09
N TYR A 642 -5.19 2.06 -9.89
CA TYR A 642 -4.74 3.26 -9.20
C TYR A 642 -3.69 2.94 -8.15
N THR A 643 -3.53 1.66 -7.82
CA THR A 643 -2.60 1.18 -6.80
C THR A 643 -1.19 0.97 -7.34
N GLU A 644 -1.08 0.58 -8.62
CA GLU A 644 0.20 0.17 -9.23
C GLU A 644 0.38 0.60 -10.69
N PRO A 645 0.10 1.86 -11.06
CA PRO A 645 0.19 2.27 -12.46
C PRO A 645 1.59 2.10 -13.07
N ALA A 646 2.64 2.18 -12.24
CA ALA A 646 4.03 2.04 -12.69
C ALA A 646 4.47 0.58 -12.95
N TYR A 647 3.72 -0.41 -12.45
CA TYR A 647 4.05 -1.83 -12.59
C TYR A 647 3.14 -2.59 -13.56
N MET A 648 2.12 -1.90 -14.12
CA MET A 648 1.26 -2.51 -15.14
C MET A 648 1.99 -2.59 -16.47
N THR A 649 2.15 -3.79 -16.96
CA THR A 649 2.58 -4.10 -18.32
C THR A 649 1.37 -4.55 -19.12
N TYR A 650 1.32 -4.15 -20.37
CA TYR A 650 0.28 -4.52 -21.31
C TYR A 650 0.92 -5.23 -22.49
N GLU A 651 0.30 -6.30 -22.92
CA GLU A 651 0.67 -6.99 -24.16
C GLU A 651 -0.46 -6.81 -25.18
N TYR A 652 -0.09 -6.62 -26.42
CA TYR A 652 -1.04 -6.52 -27.52
C TYR A 652 -0.60 -7.37 -28.71
N LYS A 653 -1.56 -7.74 -29.54
CA LYS A 653 -1.31 -8.50 -30.76
C LYS A 653 -2.31 -8.09 -31.85
N LEU A 654 -1.79 -7.78 -33.05
CA LEU A 654 -2.60 -7.56 -34.24
C LEU A 654 -2.68 -8.89 -35.01
N GLU A 655 -3.84 -9.56 -34.95
CA GLU A 655 -4.04 -10.81 -35.64
C GLU A 655 -3.89 -10.65 -37.16
N GLY A 656 -3.05 -11.45 -37.78
CA GLY A 656 -2.72 -11.41 -39.20
C GLY A 656 -1.43 -10.67 -39.55
N GLU A 657 -0.87 -9.88 -38.61
CA GLU A 657 0.40 -9.15 -38.79
C GLU A 657 1.46 -9.64 -37.78
N ASP A 658 1.09 -9.74 -36.48
CA ASP A 658 2.01 -10.10 -35.44
C ASP A 658 2.04 -11.63 -35.22
N GLU A 659 3.25 -12.24 -35.17
CA GLU A 659 3.41 -13.65 -34.84
C GLU A 659 3.19 -13.92 -33.37
N ASP A 660 3.74 -13.04 -32.49
CA ASP A 660 3.68 -13.13 -31.02
C ASP A 660 3.08 -11.87 -30.38
N TRP A 661 2.75 -11.95 -29.10
CA TRP A 661 2.34 -10.81 -28.28
C TRP A 661 3.51 -9.84 -28.11
N GLN A 662 3.26 -8.54 -28.20
CA GLN A 662 4.22 -7.45 -28.10
C GLN A 662 4.03 -6.62 -26.85
#